data_946e3fd5868476c0a22be64c8d2f03b8
#
_entry.id   946e3fd5868476c0a22be64c8d2f03b8
#
_cell.length_a   1.000
_cell.length_b   1.000
_cell.length_c   1.000
_cell.angle_alpha   90.00
_cell.angle_beta   90.00
_cell.angle_gamma   90.00
#
_symmetry.space_group_name_H-M   'P 1'
#
loop_
_entity.id
_entity.type
_entity.pdbx_description
1 polymer ?
#
loop_
_entity_poly.entity_id
_entity_poly.type
_entity_poly.pdbx_seq_one_letter_code
_entity_poly.pdbx_strand_id
1 'polypeptide(L)'
;MSTTLSTNPTSRVQPDTQRRRFIVSALCGAVPSYLIFLWLAAQGSFNFIARGTNTNFYDAQAISLLHGHLSVPYSAVTIEGIVSHGSIYIYYPPMLALLHLPLMAIDPALSGQQSVISMLLAFGVILACCSILLYRARSLILPSAQEYSTSECVVVAVSVFCLGSGSVAGFLAGFVSVYQETEIWAMAFALMSFCFALQLFLRPSRWMVAFFGLAVFATTMTRITVGAGVLVLAALLAFSHVLVGTSRRLHRPLPNVLATCGLDVEETKPVFPFLLSLCFVVPLILYAAVNYAKFSSLFSVPVGKQIFVTSGLAPPGYAQFARTHLVFNGLQYFPSEILWYLRPDALSLSTLFPFVNFPAHITTVGGVEFGQLTPSSSLTATMPAIVLLAIFGGLALFLPRRFARSSSPGLLRFRPLVLAGVVSSIGIMTYASIAHRYLGDTYPLLVVGTVIAVVLLPTWLSRRRPPVRIISLGVLMVLIVWSVWANFGLALLFEKTFPPQTTISQRSQFTQFRQDLHSAMSNGLSPGVQWGGTLPSIAELGALYVDGSCGSLYEFNSAAWVGLETSRAAGHAIVDATIPSNPTTKPIPLLVSGTENGYVDIIGLTILKNHQYQIVYYSQQYASLLLNNTWLVSDTYTVPASNRVTFDVIINGNQNSALRSVLVSVNNQTVLATSYAISANMVSTIGALPPNLWNDSTLTTMVARRYPAPLTSEQVTTPICSSLVPPKG
;
A
#
# COMPACT_ATOMS: atom_id res chain seq x y z
N MET A 1 76.27 -6.48 -18.74
CA MET A 1 75.20 -5.53 -19.06
C MET A 1 73.93 -5.99 -18.35
N SER A 2 73.68 -5.39 -17.20
CA SER A 2 72.58 -5.74 -16.29
C SER A 2 71.45 -4.72 -16.51
N THR A 3 70.40 -5.11 -17.19
CA THR A 3 69.19 -4.28 -17.44
C THR A 3 68.28 -4.37 -16.21
N THR A 4 68.34 -3.35 -15.40
CA THR A 4 67.37 -3.11 -14.30
C THR A 4 66.01 -2.76 -14.94
N LEU A 5 65.04 -3.72 -14.86
CA LEU A 5 63.62 -3.48 -15.09
C LEU A 5 63.09 -2.58 -14.01
N SER A 6 62.82 -1.33 -14.36
CA SER A 6 62.05 -0.36 -13.56
C SER A 6 60.63 -0.86 -13.39
N THR A 7 60.32 -1.43 -12.25
CA THR A 7 58.94 -1.66 -11.83
C THR A 7 58.31 -0.35 -11.43
N ASN A 8 57.51 0.23 -12.31
CA ASN A 8 56.62 1.33 -11.99
C ASN A 8 55.73 0.92 -10.79
N PRO A 9 55.68 1.66 -9.72
CA PRO A 9 54.74 1.41 -8.65
C PRO A 9 53.35 1.79 -9.13
N THR A 10 52.60 0.81 -9.65
CA THR A 10 51.15 0.99 -9.89
C THR A 10 50.56 1.51 -8.58
N SER A 11 50.06 2.72 -8.60
CA SER A 11 49.44 3.44 -7.52
C SER A 11 48.31 2.55 -6.92
N ARG A 12 48.60 1.90 -5.78
CA ARG A 12 47.59 1.26 -4.94
C ARG A 12 46.70 2.38 -4.40
N VAL A 13 45.58 2.66 -5.09
CA VAL A 13 44.56 3.56 -4.59
C VAL A 13 44.11 3.07 -3.23
N GLN A 14 44.16 3.97 -2.24
CA GLN A 14 43.84 3.63 -0.86
C GLN A 14 42.38 3.13 -0.78
N PRO A 15 42.12 2.04 -0.04
CA PRO A 15 40.74 1.49 0.12
C PRO A 15 39.70 2.53 0.59
N ASP A 16 40.13 3.55 1.31
CA ASP A 16 39.28 4.65 1.80
C ASP A 16 38.72 5.54 0.70
N THR A 17 39.47 5.78 -0.38
CA THR A 17 39.02 6.61 -1.51
C THR A 17 37.90 5.93 -2.29
N GLN A 18 37.98 4.61 -2.48
CA GLN A 18 36.92 3.85 -3.16
C GLN A 18 35.63 3.81 -2.37
N ARG A 19 35.74 3.56 -1.05
CA ARG A 19 34.61 3.57 -0.14
C ARG A 19 33.94 4.94 -0.10
N ARG A 20 34.71 6.02 -0.07
CA ARG A 20 34.20 7.41 -0.09
C ARG A 20 33.44 7.71 -1.39
N ARG A 21 34.00 7.36 -2.55
CA ARG A 21 33.31 7.52 -3.86
C ARG A 21 31.97 6.81 -3.88
N PHE A 22 31.94 5.56 -3.42
CA PHE A 22 30.68 4.79 -3.32
C PHE A 22 29.67 5.48 -2.39
N ILE A 23 30.08 5.87 -1.17
CA ILE A 23 29.20 6.50 -0.20
C ILE A 23 28.59 7.80 -0.77
N VAL A 24 29.44 8.66 -1.37
CA VAL A 24 28.94 9.90 -1.99
C VAL A 24 27.93 9.60 -3.10
N SER A 25 28.23 8.63 -3.96
CA SER A 25 27.30 8.24 -5.04
C SER A 25 25.98 7.68 -4.50
N ALA A 26 26.02 6.83 -3.48
CA ALA A 26 24.83 6.29 -2.83
C ALA A 26 24.01 7.41 -2.18
N LEU A 27 24.65 8.39 -1.51
CA LEU A 27 23.96 9.54 -0.94
C LEU A 27 23.34 10.44 -2.00
N CYS A 28 23.97 10.63 -3.17
CA CYS A 28 23.37 11.36 -4.28
C CYS A 28 22.05 10.74 -4.76
N GLY A 29 21.86 9.44 -4.62
CA GLY A 29 20.58 8.78 -4.91
C GLY A 29 19.63 8.74 -3.71
N ALA A 30 20.18 8.45 -2.52
CA ALA A 30 19.39 8.27 -1.31
C ALA A 30 18.75 9.59 -0.80
N VAL A 31 19.49 10.71 -0.81
CA VAL A 31 19.00 11.98 -0.29
C VAL A 31 17.77 12.49 -1.07
N PRO A 32 17.79 12.59 -2.42
CA PRO A 32 16.60 13.00 -3.15
C PRO A 32 15.42 12.04 -2.92
N SER A 33 15.67 10.74 -2.88
CA SER A 33 14.63 9.75 -2.59
C SER A 33 14.02 9.95 -1.20
N TYR A 34 14.87 10.20 -0.19
CA TYR A 34 14.42 10.46 1.18
C TYR A 34 13.61 11.75 1.30
N LEU A 35 14.01 12.80 0.58
CA LEU A 35 13.28 14.08 0.56
C LEU A 35 11.91 13.96 -0.10
N ILE A 36 11.79 13.19 -1.18
CA ILE A 36 10.50 12.89 -1.83
C ILE A 36 9.60 12.13 -0.85
N PHE A 37 10.12 11.08 -0.21
CA PHE A 37 9.38 10.30 0.79
C PHE A 37 8.91 11.18 1.96
N LEU A 38 9.81 12.01 2.48
CA LEU A 38 9.53 12.96 3.55
C LEU A 38 8.40 13.92 3.17
N TRP A 39 8.47 14.50 1.97
CA TRP A 39 7.47 15.44 1.48
C TRP A 39 6.08 14.80 1.37
N LEU A 40 6.00 13.57 0.83
CA LEU A 40 4.76 12.82 0.74
C LEU A 40 4.22 12.45 2.14
N ALA A 41 5.04 11.82 2.99
CA ALA A 41 4.60 11.35 4.31
C ALA A 41 4.16 12.50 5.23
N ALA A 42 4.79 13.65 5.12
CA ALA A 42 4.42 14.86 5.85
C ALA A 42 3.39 15.74 5.11
N GLN A 43 2.80 15.25 4.03
CA GLN A 43 1.75 15.94 3.24
C GLN A 43 2.15 17.36 2.78
N GLY A 44 3.44 17.59 2.52
CA GLY A 44 4.00 18.89 2.17
C GLY A 44 4.13 19.88 3.32
N SER A 45 3.63 19.54 4.51
CA SER A 45 3.64 20.45 5.68
C SER A 45 4.90 20.37 6.52
N PHE A 46 5.76 19.38 6.30
CA PHE A 46 6.92 19.05 7.16
C PHE A 46 6.55 18.81 8.63
N ASN A 47 5.30 18.54 8.91
CA ASN A 47 4.86 18.13 10.24
C ASN A 47 5.12 16.64 10.45
N PHE A 48 6.13 16.33 11.25
CA PHE A 48 6.53 14.94 11.54
C PHE A 48 5.69 14.31 12.66
N ILE A 49 5.00 15.13 13.43
CA ILE A 49 4.15 14.71 14.55
C ILE A 49 2.71 14.93 14.10
N ALA A 50 2.17 13.96 13.36
CA ALA A 50 0.83 14.04 12.82
C ALA A 50 0.08 12.72 13.02
N ARG A 51 -1.21 12.83 13.29
CA ARG A 51 -2.07 11.65 13.34
C ARG A 51 -2.32 11.13 11.95
N GLY A 52 -2.09 9.83 11.77
CA GLY A 52 -2.49 9.10 10.58
C GLY A 52 -3.77 8.28 10.82
N THR A 53 -4.09 7.42 9.86
CA THR A 53 -5.23 6.50 9.98
C THR A 53 -4.84 5.30 10.83
N ASN A 54 -5.62 5.03 11.88
CA ASN A 54 -5.41 3.90 12.79
C ASN A 54 -4.01 3.89 13.44
N THR A 55 -3.35 5.04 13.53
CA THR A 55 -1.97 5.15 14.03
C THR A 55 -1.84 4.89 15.54
N ASN A 56 -2.94 4.74 16.25
CA ASN A 56 -2.96 4.40 17.66
C ASN A 56 -2.94 2.88 17.95
N PHE A 57 -2.97 2.01 16.95
CA PHE A 57 -2.94 0.54 17.16
C PHE A 57 -1.72 0.11 17.96
N TYR A 58 -0.52 0.52 17.51
CA TYR A 58 0.73 0.11 18.17
C TYR A 58 0.93 0.80 19.50
N ASP A 59 0.46 2.03 19.65
CA ASP A 59 0.55 2.75 20.92
C ASP A 59 -0.38 2.12 21.97
N ALA A 60 -1.60 1.75 21.60
CA ALA A 60 -2.49 1.00 22.46
C ALA A 60 -1.92 -0.37 22.85
N GLN A 61 -1.32 -1.07 21.88
CA GLN A 61 -0.63 -2.34 22.14
C GLN A 61 0.59 -2.15 23.06
N ALA A 62 1.36 -1.07 22.86
CA ALA A 62 2.51 -0.73 23.69
C ALA A 62 2.09 -0.47 25.15
N ILE A 63 1.05 0.32 25.35
CA ILE A 63 0.48 0.57 26.70
C ILE A 63 -0.01 -0.73 27.32
N SER A 64 -0.72 -1.58 26.57
CA SER A 64 -1.18 -2.88 27.07
C SER A 64 -0.02 -3.78 27.49
N LEU A 65 1.05 -3.82 26.71
CA LEU A 65 2.27 -4.60 27.01
C LEU A 65 2.95 -4.12 28.31
N LEU A 66 3.01 -2.81 28.55
CA LEU A 66 3.55 -2.25 29.80
C LEU A 66 2.73 -2.69 31.03
N HIS A 67 1.45 -2.95 30.86
CA HIS A 67 0.56 -3.47 31.93
C HIS A 67 0.47 -5.00 31.93
N GLY A 68 1.31 -5.70 31.15
CA GLY A 68 1.33 -7.17 31.08
C GLY A 68 0.18 -7.80 30.30
N HIS A 69 -0.52 -7.04 29.45
CA HIS A 69 -1.64 -7.51 28.64
C HIS A 69 -1.29 -7.52 27.14
N LEU A 70 -1.86 -8.49 26.40
CA LEU A 70 -1.80 -8.55 24.95
C LEU A 70 -3.07 -8.00 24.28
N SER A 71 -4.16 -7.89 25.05
CA SER A 71 -5.43 -7.33 24.60
C SER A 71 -5.38 -5.80 24.51
N VAL A 72 -6.22 -5.24 23.65
CA VAL A 72 -6.33 -3.80 23.43
C VAL A 72 -7.79 -3.35 23.56
N PRO A 73 -8.05 -2.05 23.86
CA PRO A 73 -9.42 -1.55 23.91
C PRO A 73 -10.05 -1.51 22.51
N TYR A 74 -11.36 -1.72 22.43
CA TYR A 74 -12.13 -1.66 21.17
C TYR A 74 -11.91 -0.34 20.42
N SER A 75 -11.88 0.78 21.13
CA SER A 75 -11.69 2.12 20.55
C SER A 75 -10.40 2.28 19.75
N ALA A 76 -9.37 1.45 20.02
CA ALA A 76 -8.11 1.50 19.29
C ALA A 76 -8.18 0.77 17.94
N VAL A 77 -8.94 -0.32 17.86
CA VAL A 77 -8.90 -1.24 16.70
C VAL A 77 -10.23 -1.36 15.95
N THR A 78 -11.32 -0.96 16.56
CA THR A 78 -12.67 -0.99 16.00
C THR A 78 -12.99 -2.32 15.31
N ILE A 79 -13.33 -2.29 14.02
CA ILE A 79 -13.67 -3.49 13.21
C ILE A 79 -12.48 -4.41 12.94
N GLU A 80 -11.26 -3.92 13.05
CA GLU A 80 -10.04 -4.71 12.82
C GLU A 80 -9.71 -5.65 13.97
N GLY A 81 -10.34 -5.44 15.13
CA GLY A 81 -10.12 -6.26 16.32
C GLY A 81 -10.59 -7.70 16.13
N ILE A 82 -9.84 -8.65 16.68
CA ILE A 82 -10.23 -10.06 16.75
C ILE A 82 -10.66 -10.37 18.18
N VAL A 83 -11.88 -10.87 18.32
CA VAL A 83 -12.44 -11.23 19.62
C VAL A 83 -12.02 -12.67 19.97
N SER A 84 -11.28 -12.84 21.05
CA SER A 84 -10.87 -14.14 21.56
C SER A 84 -10.87 -14.14 23.08
N HIS A 85 -11.41 -15.17 23.72
CA HIS A 85 -11.48 -15.30 25.17
C HIS A 85 -12.08 -14.08 25.90
N GLY A 86 -13.08 -13.44 25.30
CA GLY A 86 -13.71 -12.24 25.87
C GLY A 86 -12.88 -10.96 25.79
N SER A 87 -11.73 -10.99 25.13
CA SER A 87 -10.84 -9.86 24.94
C SER A 87 -10.63 -9.57 23.45
N ILE A 88 -10.19 -8.35 23.12
CA ILE A 88 -9.95 -7.89 21.76
C ILE A 88 -8.44 -7.81 21.54
N TYR A 89 -7.99 -8.35 20.41
CA TYR A 89 -6.57 -8.40 20.06
C TYR A 89 -6.32 -7.84 18.67
N ILE A 90 -5.14 -7.23 18.51
CA ILE A 90 -4.58 -6.87 17.21
C ILE A 90 -3.97 -8.14 16.60
N TYR A 91 -4.21 -8.38 15.31
CA TYR A 91 -3.62 -9.53 14.60
C TYR A 91 -2.12 -9.36 14.33
N TYR A 92 -1.61 -8.12 14.29
CA TYR A 92 -0.17 -7.88 14.16
C TYR A 92 0.59 -8.34 15.40
N PRO A 93 1.81 -8.90 15.21
CA PRO A 93 2.75 -9.14 16.30
C PRO A 93 3.25 -7.83 16.92
N PRO A 94 3.91 -7.87 18.11
CA PRO A 94 4.12 -6.67 18.94
C PRO A 94 5.39 -5.85 18.60
N MET A 95 6.14 -6.15 17.53
CA MET A 95 7.43 -5.49 17.29
C MET A 95 7.32 -3.97 17.15
N LEU A 96 6.32 -3.49 16.40
CA LEU A 96 6.14 -2.05 16.21
C LEU A 96 5.67 -1.36 17.47
N ALA A 97 4.85 -2.01 18.29
CA ALA A 97 4.51 -1.52 19.61
C ALA A 97 5.76 -1.31 20.48
N LEU A 98 6.73 -2.23 20.42
CA LEU A 98 8.01 -2.08 21.13
C LEU A 98 8.86 -0.93 20.58
N LEU A 99 8.80 -0.66 19.27
CA LEU A 99 9.50 0.49 18.67
C LEU A 99 8.89 1.84 19.05
N HIS A 100 7.59 1.90 19.33
CA HIS A 100 6.92 3.12 19.74
C HIS A 100 7.17 3.49 21.22
N LEU A 101 7.49 2.50 22.08
CA LEU A 101 7.70 2.71 23.51
C LEU A 101 8.70 3.81 23.86
N PRO A 102 9.90 3.91 23.23
CA PRO A 102 10.87 4.93 23.61
C PRO A 102 10.36 6.36 23.44
N LEU A 103 9.65 6.65 22.36
CA LEU A 103 9.08 7.99 22.12
C LEU A 103 7.92 8.29 23.08
N MET A 104 7.07 7.31 23.35
CA MET A 104 5.98 7.44 24.34
C MET A 104 6.49 7.63 25.76
N ALA A 105 7.66 7.04 26.10
CA ALA A 105 8.28 7.23 27.40
C ALA A 105 8.85 8.66 27.57
N ILE A 106 9.24 9.32 26.45
CA ILE A 106 9.69 10.72 26.46
C ILE A 106 8.50 11.66 26.58
N ASP A 107 7.46 11.45 25.78
CA ASP A 107 6.25 12.26 25.77
C ASP A 107 5.01 11.40 25.43
N PRO A 108 4.17 11.09 26.44
CA PRO A 108 2.92 10.34 26.22
C PRO A 108 1.93 11.02 25.26
N ALA A 109 2.03 12.34 25.04
CA ALA A 109 1.18 13.07 24.10
C ALA A 109 1.46 12.69 22.64
N LEU A 110 2.59 12.07 22.36
CA LEU A 110 2.93 11.55 21.03
C LEU A 110 2.12 10.31 20.62
N SER A 111 1.31 9.77 21.52
CA SER A 111 0.46 8.61 21.21
C SER A 111 -0.47 8.91 20.03
N GLY A 112 -0.45 8.03 19.03
CA GLY A 112 -1.17 8.14 17.76
C GLY A 112 -0.53 9.09 16.74
N GLN A 113 0.65 9.66 17.02
CA GLN A 113 1.32 10.66 16.18
C GLN A 113 2.73 10.26 15.73
N GLN A 114 3.17 9.04 16.01
CA GLN A 114 4.55 8.60 15.79
C GLN A 114 4.81 8.02 14.40
N SER A 115 3.77 7.63 13.67
CA SER A 115 3.91 6.83 12.45
C SER A 115 4.69 7.53 11.34
N VAL A 116 4.63 8.88 11.22
CA VAL A 116 5.43 9.61 10.24
C VAL A 116 6.92 9.43 10.51
N ILE A 117 7.37 9.69 11.75
CA ILE A 117 8.78 9.53 12.15
C ILE A 117 9.21 8.07 11.99
N SER A 118 8.37 7.14 12.43
CA SER A 118 8.62 5.71 12.34
C SER A 118 8.83 5.26 10.88
N MET A 119 7.96 5.67 9.96
CA MET A 119 8.07 5.35 8.54
C MET A 119 9.30 5.99 7.89
N LEU A 120 9.66 7.21 8.28
CA LEU A 120 10.88 7.90 7.82
C LEU A 120 12.14 7.13 8.25
N LEU A 121 12.20 6.66 9.48
CA LEU A 121 13.31 5.84 9.98
C LEU A 121 13.40 4.52 9.20
N ALA A 122 12.28 3.83 9.00
CA ALA A 122 12.23 2.60 8.22
C ALA A 122 12.71 2.80 6.78
N PHE A 123 12.28 3.89 6.13
CA PHE A 123 12.71 4.20 4.76
C PHE A 123 14.21 4.51 4.69
N GLY A 124 14.74 5.24 5.67
CA GLY A 124 16.18 5.46 5.80
C GLY A 124 16.97 4.16 5.92
N VAL A 125 16.48 3.21 6.71
CA VAL A 125 17.06 1.86 6.84
C VAL A 125 17.00 1.11 5.50
N ILE A 126 15.89 1.17 4.75
CA ILE A 126 15.77 0.57 3.42
C ILE A 126 16.86 1.11 2.47
N LEU A 127 17.01 2.42 2.36
CA LEU A 127 18.01 3.06 1.49
C LEU A 127 19.44 2.67 1.89
N ALA A 128 19.72 2.62 3.18
CA ALA A 128 21.01 2.17 3.70
C ALA A 128 21.27 0.69 3.34
N CYS A 129 20.29 -0.19 3.55
CA CYS A 129 20.42 -1.61 3.22
C CYS A 129 20.58 -1.84 1.72
N CYS A 130 19.81 -1.15 0.85
CA CYS A 130 19.97 -1.20 -0.60
C CYS A 130 21.40 -0.80 -1.01
N SER A 131 21.93 0.28 -0.40
CA SER A 131 23.29 0.73 -0.65
C SER A 131 24.34 -0.30 -0.20
N ILE A 132 24.18 -0.87 0.99
CA ILE A 132 25.07 -1.91 1.52
C ILE A 132 25.03 -3.16 0.63
N LEU A 133 23.85 -3.63 0.22
CA LEU A 133 23.70 -4.79 -0.65
C LEU A 133 24.37 -4.54 -2.01
N LEU A 134 24.22 -3.36 -2.59
CA LEU A 134 24.87 -2.98 -3.85
C LEU A 134 26.40 -2.96 -3.71
N TYR A 135 26.91 -2.37 -2.64
CA TYR A 135 28.36 -2.37 -2.34
C TYR A 135 28.90 -3.79 -2.21
N ARG A 136 28.19 -4.65 -1.48
CA ARG A 136 28.57 -6.06 -1.25
C ARG A 136 28.43 -6.88 -2.54
N ALA A 137 27.38 -6.67 -3.32
CA ALA A 137 27.23 -7.34 -4.61
C ALA A 137 28.43 -7.05 -5.53
N ARG A 138 28.85 -5.79 -5.66
CA ARG A 138 30.04 -5.43 -6.44
C ARG A 138 31.30 -6.12 -5.91
N SER A 139 31.55 -6.07 -4.61
CA SER A 139 32.75 -6.66 -3.99
C SER A 139 32.80 -8.18 -4.12
N LEU A 140 31.67 -8.86 -4.11
CA LEU A 140 31.56 -10.31 -4.21
C LEU A 140 31.63 -10.81 -5.66
N ILE A 141 30.96 -10.09 -6.59
CA ILE A 141 30.83 -10.51 -7.98
C ILE A 141 32.06 -10.08 -8.79
N LEU A 142 32.64 -8.92 -8.48
CA LEU A 142 33.81 -8.33 -9.18
C LEU A 142 34.96 -8.04 -8.21
N PRO A 143 35.55 -9.06 -7.56
CA PRO A 143 36.58 -8.85 -6.54
C PRO A 143 37.87 -8.19 -7.08
N SER A 144 38.16 -8.34 -8.36
CA SER A 144 39.31 -7.73 -9.06
C SER A 144 39.04 -6.34 -9.63
N ALA A 145 37.82 -5.81 -9.49
CA ALA A 145 37.49 -4.48 -10.00
C ALA A 145 38.26 -3.41 -9.20
N GLN A 146 39.04 -2.60 -9.94
CA GLN A 146 39.85 -1.55 -9.34
C GLN A 146 38.99 -0.39 -8.81
N GLU A 147 39.11 0.79 -9.32
CA GLU A 147 38.38 1.96 -8.83
C GLU A 147 36.93 2.04 -9.32
N TYR A 148 36.08 2.75 -8.59
CA TYR A 148 34.78 3.20 -9.12
C TYR A 148 35.00 4.25 -10.19
N SER A 149 34.61 3.92 -11.43
CA SER A 149 34.57 4.89 -12.51
C SER A 149 33.43 5.90 -12.31
N THR A 150 33.49 7.04 -12.96
CA THR A 150 32.40 8.05 -12.89
C THR A 150 31.07 7.46 -13.36
N SER A 151 31.09 6.62 -14.39
CA SER A 151 29.87 5.93 -14.86
C SER A 151 29.30 4.96 -13.83
N GLU A 152 30.14 4.22 -13.12
CA GLU A 152 29.69 3.37 -12.00
C GLU A 152 29.11 4.20 -10.85
N CYS A 153 29.69 5.36 -10.54
CA CYS A 153 29.14 6.29 -9.54
C CYS A 153 27.72 6.77 -9.90
N VAL A 154 27.50 7.13 -11.16
CA VAL A 154 26.16 7.51 -11.65
C VAL A 154 25.19 6.32 -11.57
N VAL A 155 25.62 5.13 -11.99
CA VAL A 155 24.79 3.91 -11.90
C VAL A 155 24.40 3.61 -10.46
N VAL A 156 25.32 3.75 -9.50
CA VAL A 156 25.03 3.58 -8.07
C VAL A 156 23.97 4.58 -7.62
N ALA A 157 24.15 5.88 -7.92
CA ALA A 157 23.21 6.93 -7.53
C ALA A 157 21.80 6.69 -8.11
N VAL A 158 21.71 6.43 -9.40
CA VAL A 158 20.44 6.15 -10.11
C VAL A 158 19.78 4.90 -9.56
N SER A 159 20.56 3.84 -9.26
CA SER A 159 20.01 2.59 -8.73
C SER A 159 19.43 2.76 -7.34
N VAL A 160 20.13 3.47 -6.44
CA VAL A 160 19.63 3.74 -5.08
C VAL A 160 18.38 4.62 -5.13
N PHE A 161 18.38 5.65 -5.99
CA PHE A 161 17.21 6.50 -6.20
C PHE A 161 16.01 5.71 -6.74
N CYS A 162 16.22 4.85 -7.73
CA CYS A 162 15.17 4.02 -8.33
C CYS A 162 14.62 3.00 -7.31
N LEU A 163 15.50 2.33 -6.53
CA LEU A 163 15.07 1.40 -5.48
C LEU A 163 14.26 2.10 -4.38
N GLY A 164 14.56 3.35 -4.06
CA GLY A 164 13.74 4.12 -3.12
C GLY A 164 12.45 4.66 -3.77
N SER A 165 12.57 5.67 -4.63
CA SER A 165 11.43 6.42 -5.18
C SER A 165 10.71 5.70 -6.32
N GLY A 166 11.37 4.83 -7.06
CA GLY A 166 10.79 4.08 -8.19
C GLY A 166 10.18 2.73 -7.79
N SER A 167 9.83 2.56 -6.53
CA SER A 167 9.34 1.30 -5.98
C SER A 167 8.15 1.51 -5.04
N VAL A 168 7.54 0.39 -4.64
CA VAL A 168 6.50 0.38 -3.61
C VAL A 168 6.97 1.04 -2.30
N ALA A 169 8.27 1.00 -1.98
CA ALA A 169 8.79 1.66 -0.79
C ALA A 169 8.51 3.16 -0.81
N GLY A 170 8.70 3.82 -1.97
CA GLY A 170 8.33 5.23 -2.17
C GLY A 170 6.83 5.48 -2.14
N PHE A 171 6.04 4.56 -2.72
CA PHE A 171 4.57 4.64 -2.70
C PHE A 171 3.99 4.65 -1.28
N LEU A 172 4.57 3.89 -0.34
CA LEU A 172 4.05 3.79 1.03
C LEU A 172 3.96 5.14 1.75
N ALA A 173 4.75 6.14 1.33
CA ALA A 173 4.67 7.51 1.85
C ALA A 173 3.31 8.20 1.62
N GLY A 174 2.56 7.79 0.58
CA GLY A 174 1.27 8.39 0.24
C GLY A 174 0.14 8.12 1.24
N PHE A 175 0.38 7.27 2.24
CA PHE A 175 -0.62 7.00 3.27
C PHE A 175 0.01 6.61 4.60
N VAL A 176 0.01 7.53 5.55
CA VAL A 176 0.50 7.25 6.90
C VAL A 176 -0.57 6.49 7.67
N SER A 177 -0.35 5.20 7.84
CA SER A 177 -1.25 4.32 8.59
C SER A 177 -0.51 3.14 9.18
N VAL A 178 -1.15 2.46 10.13
CA VAL A 178 -0.65 1.22 10.74
C VAL A 178 -0.25 0.17 9.69
N TYR A 179 -0.96 0.12 8.57
CA TYR A 179 -0.73 -0.88 7.53
C TYR A 179 0.55 -0.61 6.74
N GLN A 180 0.76 0.65 6.30
CA GLN A 180 1.96 1.05 5.57
C GLN A 180 3.19 1.05 6.49
N GLU A 181 3.01 1.41 7.75
CA GLU A 181 4.07 1.35 8.76
C GLU A 181 4.54 -0.08 9.00
N THR A 182 3.60 -1.04 9.11
CA THR A 182 3.94 -2.47 9.20
C THR A 182 4.74 -2.93 7.98
N GLU A 183 4.28 -2.55 6.80
CA GLU A 183 4.86 -2.98 5.54
C GLU A 183 6.30 -2.46 5.38
N ILE A 184 6.52 -1.17 5.59
CA ILE A 184 7.83 -0.56 5.40
C ILE A 184 8.87 -1.07 6.40
N TRP A 185 8.48 -1.33 7.66
CA TRP A 185 9.36 -1.94 8.65
C TRP A 185 9.66 -3.41 8.34
N ALA A 186 8.68 -4.18 7.86
CA ALA A 186 8.91 -5.56 7.43
C ALA A 186 9.95 -5.62 6.30
N MET A 187 9.84 -4.73 5.30
CA MET A 187 10.83 -4.58 4.22
C MET A 187 12.21 -4.19 4.78
N ALA A 188 12.27 -3.22 5.68
CA ALA A 188 13.51 -2.74 6.29
C ALA A 188 14.24 -3.85 7.05
N PHE A 189 13.54 -4.57 7.93
CA PHE A 189 14.13 -5.64 8.72
C PHE A 189 14.53 -6.86 7.88
N ALA A 190 13.77 -7.19 6.83
CA ALA A 190 14.16 -8.25 5.89
C ALA A 190 15.45 -7.90 5.15
N LEU A 191 15.57 -6.67 4.64
CA LEU A 191 16.81 -6.22 4.00
C LEU A 191 17.99 -6.16 4.98
N MET A 192 17.77 -5.76 6.23
CA MET A 192 18.79 -5.86 7.29
C MET A 192 19.24 -7.32 7.49
N SER A 193 18.30 -8.27 7.54
CA SER A 193 18.60 -9.69 7.63
C SER A 193 19.46 -10.14 6.45
N PHE A 194 19.17 -9.70 5.24
CA PHE A 194 19.97 -10.02 4.04
C PHE A 194 21.38 -9.41 4.10
N CYS A 195 21.51 -8.17 4.57
CA CYS A 195 22.81 -7.53 4.78
C CYS A 195 23.68 -8.30 5.78
N PHE A 196 23.10 -8.69 6.91
CA PHE A 196 23.81 -9.44 7.94
C PHE A 196 24.13 -10.87 7.50
N ALA A 197 23.23 -11.54 6.76
CA ALA A 197 23.49 -12.86 6.18
C ALA A 197 24.68 -12.83 5.23
N LEU A 198 24.76 -11.85 4.31
CA LEU A 198 25.92 -11.67 3.44
C LEU A 198 27.21 -11.38 4.22
N GLN A 199 27.11 -10.61 5.30
CA GLN A 199 28.26 -10.33 6.14
C GLN A 199 28.76 -11.59 6.87
N LEU A 200 27.85 -12.49 7.27
CA LEU A 200 28.21 -13.77 7.89
C LEU A 200 29.01 -14.68 6.94
N PHE A 201 28.69 -14.64 5.62
CA PHE A 201 29.53 -15.37 4.64
C PHE A 201 30.95 -14.80 4.49
N LEU A 202 31.11 -13.47 4.72
CA LEU A 202 32.41 -12.80 4.53
C LEU A 202 33.28 -12.82 5.79
N ARG A 203 32.68 -12.52 6.92
CA ARG A 203 33.39 -12.42 8.23
C ARG A 203 32.44 -12.86 9.34
N PRO A 204 32.38 -14.19 9.61
CA PRO A 204 31.54 -14.70 10.66
C PRO A 204 32.02 -14.22 12.02
N SER A 205 31.12 -13.60 12.80
CA SER A 205 31.39 -13.19 14.18
C SER A 205 30.14 -13.36 15.03
N ARG A 206 30.32 -13.50 16.36
CA ARG A 206 29.21 -13.66 17.31
C ARG A 206 28.25 -12.45 17.25
N TRP A 207 28.78 -11.26 17.12
CA TRP A 207 28.00 -10.03 16.98
C TRP A 207 27.18 -9.99 15.70
N MET A 208 27.75 -10.47 14.58
CA MET A 208 27.02 -10.55 13.34
C MET A 208 25.85 -11.56 13.42
N VAL A 209 26.07 -12.70 14.12
CA VAL A 209 24.96 -13.65 14.37
C VAL A 209 23.89 -13.01 15.25
N ALA A 210 24.27 -12.26 16.29
CA ALA A 210 23.32 -11.56 17.15
C ALA A 210 22.51 -10.52 16.39
N PHE A 211 23.14 -9.67 15.58
CA PHE A 211 22.43 -8.68 14.74
C PHE A 211 21.56 -9.36 13.69
N PHE A 212 22.02 -10.44 13.08
CA PHE A 212 21.21 -11.24 12.16
C PHE A 212 19.98 -11.80 12.87
N GLY A 213 20.17 -12.44 14.04
CA GLY A 213 19.07 -12.98 14.84
C GLY A 213 18.06 -11.92 15.27
N LEU A 214 18.55 -10.74 15.67
CA LEU A 214 17.67 -9.60 16.00
C LEU A 214 16.86 -9.12 14.78
N ALA A 215 17.49 -9.05 13.60
CA ALA A 215 16.80 -8.65 12.38
C ALA A 215 15.76 -9.70 11.96
N VAL A 216 16.07 -11.00 12.05
CA VAL A 216 15.12 -12.10 11.80
C VAL A 216 13.96 -12.04 12.80
N PHE A 217 14.24 -11.84 14.09
CA PHE A 217 13.22 -11.67 15.11
C PHE A 217 12.31 -10.47 14.80
N ALA A 218 12.90 -9.30 14.51
CA ALA A 218 12.16 -8.09 14.21
C ALA A 218 11.28 -8.26 12.97
N THR A 219 11.77 -8.89 11.89
CA THR A 219 10.97 -9.17 10.70
C THR A 219 9.78 -10.07 11.04
N THR A 220 10.03 -11.19 11.74
CA THR A 220 9.00 -12.19 12.09
C THR A 220 7.95 -11.58 13.01
N MET A 221 8.36 -10.75 13.97
CA MET A 221 7.49 -10.06 14.93
C MET A 221 6.87 -8.76 14.38
N THR A 222 7.16 -8.40 13.14
CA THR A 222 6.47 -7.32 12.43
C THR A 222 5.42 -7.89 11.48
N ARG A 223 5.84 -8.83 10.59
CA ARG A 223 4.97 -9.38 9.55
C ARG A 223 5.41 -10.79 9.18
N ILE A 224 4.60 -11.77 9.50
CA ILE A 224 4.95 -13.19 9.34
C ILE A 224 5.13 -13.62 7.87
N THR A 225 4.43 -13.00 6.91
CA THR A 225 4.57 -13.31 5.49
C THR A 225 5.99 -13.03 5.01
N VAL A 226 6.54 -11.88 5.35
CA VAL A 226 7.95 -11.52 5.09
C VAL A 226 8.88 -12.31 6.03
N GLY A 227 8.46 -12.48 7.28
CA GLY A 227 9.18 -13.23 8.31
C GLY A 227 9.48 -14.68 7.93
N ALA A 228 8.56 -15.36 7.24
CA ALA A 228 8.75 -16.73 6.77
C ALA A 228 10.00 -16.86 5.88
N GLY A 229 10.24 -15.92 4.98
CA GLY A 229 11.42 -15.93 4.13
C GLY A 229 12.73 -15.79 4.92
N VAL A 230 12.81 -14.87 5.87
CA VAL A 230 14.03 -14.69 6.67
C VAL A 230 14.24 -15.84 7.66
N LEU A 231 13.17 -16.48 8.14
CA LEU A 231 13.26 -17.71 8.93
C LEU A 231 13.85 -18.85 8.10
N VAL A 232 13.42 -19.01 6.84
CA VAL A 232 14.02 -19.99 5.91
C VAL A 232 15.51 -19.68 5.69
N LEU A 233 15.87 -18.40 5.52
CA LEU A 233 17.28 -18.02 5.40
C LEU A 233 18.09 -18.41 6.64
N ALA A 234 17.57 -18.15 7.84
CA ALA A 234 18.22 -18.51 9.10
C ALA A 234 18.38 -20.03 9.25
N ALA A 235 17.34 -20.80 8.88
CA ALA A 235 17.39 -22.26 8.89
C ALA A 235 18.44 -22.81 7.89
N LEU A 236 18.51 -22.25 6.68
CA LEU A 236 19.51 -22.64 5.68
C LEU A 236 20.94 -22.35 6.15
N LEU A 237 21.18 -21.20 6.76
CA LEU A 237 22.49 -20.86 7.33
C LEU A 237 22.85 -21.79 8.49
N ALA A 238 21.93 -22.06 9.41
CA ALA A 238 22.15 -23.00 10.50
C ALA A 238 22.48 -24.39 9.97
N PHE A 239 21.68 -24.90 9.03
CA PHE A 239 21.87 -26.21 8.42
C PHE A 239 23.22 -26.33 7.68
N SER A 240 23.62 -25.29 6.93
CA SER A 240 24.92 -25.29 6.25
C SER A 240 26.09 -25.41 7.22
N HIS A 241 26.05 -24.64 8.30
CA HIS A 241 27.11 -24.72 9.35
C HIS A 241 27.11 -26.07 10.06
N VAL A 242 25.96 -26.71 10.31
CA VAL A 242 25.86 -28.07 10.85
C VAL A 242 26.51 -29.07 9.90
N LEU A 243 26.15 -29.01 8.61
CA LEU A 243 26.70 -29.94 7.60
C LEU A 243 28.21 -29.78 7.44
N VAL A 244 28.70 -28.54 7.35
CA VAL A 244 30.15 -28.27 7.25
C VAL A 244 30.87 -28.76 8.47
N GLY A 245 30.36 -28.51 9.69
CA GLY A 245 30.92 -28.98 10.94
C GLY A 245 30.98 -30.52 11.04
N THR A 246 29.91 -31.19 10.63
CA THR A 246 29.81 -32.65 10.62
C THR A 246 30.74 -33.27 9.60
N SER A 247 30.77 -32.71 8.36
CA SER A 247 31.64 -33.19 7.29
C SER A 247 33.12 -33.13 7.69
N ARG A 248 33.55 -32.02 8.32
CA ARG A 248 34.91 -31.88 8.85
C ARG A 248 35.23 -32.90 9.95
N ARG A 249 34.30 -33.12 10.89
CA ARG A 249 34.48 -34.11 11.96
C ARG A 249 34.63 -35.55 11.43
N LEU A 250 33.87 -35.85 10.36
CA LEU A 250 33.85 -37.17 9.72
C LEU A 250 34.93 -37.32 8.62
N HIS A 251 35.77 -36.30 8.39
CA HIS A 251 36.75 -36.24 7.28
C HIS A 251 36.16 -36.57 5.92
N ARG A 252 34.86 -36.22 5.70
CA ARG A 252 34.16 -36.42 4.43
C ARG A 252 34.23 -35.16 3.57
N PRO A 253 34.24 -35.29 2.23
CA PRO A 253 34.16 -34.12 1.36
C PRO A 253 32.83 -33.42 1.58
N LEU A 254 32.85 -32.07 1.50
CA LEU A 254 31.64 -31.27 1.55
C LEU A 254 30.73 -31.64 0.40
N PRO A 255 29.40 -31.74 0.64
CA PRO A 255 28.45 -31.99 -0.45
C PRO A 255 28.51 -30.85 -1.48
N ASN A 256 28.70 -31.19 -2.76
CA ASN A 256 28.69 -30.23 -3.89
C ASN A 256 27.42 -29.35 -3.94
N VAL A 257 26.33 -29.84 -3.35
CA VAL A 257 25.08 -29.12 -3.24
C VAL A 257 25.23 -27.83 -2.44
N LEU A 258 26.02 -27.80 -1.36
CA LEU A 258 26.24 -26.58 -0.57
C LEU A 258 26.90 -25.47 -1.39
N ALA A 259 27.97 -25.81 -2.14
CA ALA A 259 28.62 -24.86 -3.03
C ALA A 259 27.67 -24.39 -4.13
N THR A 260 26.90 -25.31 -4.70
CA THR A 260 25.89 -24.99 -5.72
C THR A 260 24.80 -24.09 -5.16
N CYS A 261 24.36 -24.30 -3.93
CA CYS A 261 23.34 -23.45 -3.28
C CYS A 261 23.90 -22.14 -2.73
N GLY A 262 25.23 -21.88 -2.82
CA GLY A 262 25.83 -20.67 -2.29
C GLY A 262 25.95 -20.68 -0.74
N LEU A 263 25.84 -21.84 -0.15
CA LEU A 263 25.90 -22.09 1.29
C LEU A 263 27.29 -22.61 1.73
N ASP A 264 28.30 -22.46 0.88
CA ASP A 264 29.67 -22.83 1.19
C ASP A 264 30.27 -21.86 2.20
N VAL A 265 30.56 -22.37 3.39
CA VAL A 265 31.13 -21.62 4.52
C VAL A 265 32.58 -22.06 4.72
N GLU A 266 33.51 -21.14 4.48
CA GLU A 266 34.95 -21.44 4.55
C GLU A 266 35.41 -21.78 5.95
N GLU A 267 34.84 -21.11 6.97
CA GLU A 267 35.20 -21.37 8.39
C GLU A 267 33.96 -21.50 9.27
N THR A 268 33.87 -22.59 10.03
CA THR A 268 32.87 -22.76 11.07
C THR A 268 33.52 -22.88 12.43
N LYS A 269 33.10 -22.06 13.39
CA LYS A 269 33.38 -22.28 14.81
C LYS A 269 32.29 -23.20 15.38
N PRO A 270 32.61 -24.12 16.31
CA PRO A 270 31.60 -25.08 16.84
C PRO A 270 30.34 -24.44 17.42
N VAL A 271 30.44 -23.19 17.86
CA VAL A 271 29.32 -22.44 18.45
C VAL A 271 28.34 -21.86 17.41
N PHE A 272 28.76 -21.65 16.15
CA PHE A 272 27.92 -21.01 15.14
C PHE A 272 26.68 -21.81 14.72
N PRO A 273 26.74 -23.13 14.50
CA PRO A 273 25.55 -23.91 14.24
C PRO A 273 24.48 -23.72 15.32
N PHE A 274 24.88 -23.74 16.57
CA PHE A 274 23.96 -23.52 17.69
C PHE A 274 23.36 -22.10 17.69
N LEU A 275 24.21 -21.07 17.61
CA LEU A 275 23.73 -19.67 17.61
C LEU A 275 22.83 -19.36 16.42
N LEU A 276 23.13 -19.87 15.22
CA LEU A 276 22.29 -19.69 14.04
C LEU A 276 20.96 -20.45 14.14
N SER A 277 20.98 -21.64 14.80
CA SER A 277 19.72 -22.35 15.09
C SER A 277 18.84 -21.53 16.04
N LEU A 278 19.43 -20.83 17.02
CA LEU A 278 18.65 -19.91 17.87
C LEU A 278 18.05 -18.74 17.07
N CYS A 279 18.74 -18.23 16.03
CA CYS A 279 18.19 -17.17 15.15
C CYS A 279 16.93 -17.63 14.39
N PHE A 280 16.72 -18.91 14.19
CA PHE A 280 15.51 -19.48 13.61
C PHE A 280 14.50 -19.89 14.67
N VAL A 281 14.93 -20.69 15.67
CA VAL A 281 14.04 -21.33 16.64
C VAL A 281 13.39 -20.31 17.58
N VAL A 282 14.16 -19.36 18.10
CA VAL A 282 13.65 -18.39 19.09
C VAL A 282 12.57 -17.49 18.49
N PRO A 283 12.76 -16.83 17.32
CA PRO A 283 11.68 -16.02 16.73
C PRO A 283 10.43 -16.83 16.42
N LEU A 284 10.59 -18.07 15.93
CA LEU A 284 9.47 -18.96 15.62
C LEU A 284 8.68 -19.34 16.86
N ILE A 285 9.37 -19.76 17.95
CA ILE A 285 8.73 -20.12 19.23
C ILE A 285 8.03 -18.89 19.84
N LEU A 286 8.68 -17.73 19.84
CA LEU A 286 8.09 -16.51 20.41
C LEU A 286 6.88 -16.05 19.60
N TYR A 287 6.94 -16.13 18.26
CA TYR A 287 5.76 -15.87 17.41
C TYR A 287 4.62 -16.82 17.75
N ALA A 288 4.90 -18.13 17.81
CA ALA A 288 3.90 -19.14 18.16
C ALA A 288 3.33 -18.94 19.57
N ALA A 289 4.16 -18.58 20.53
CA ALA A 289 3.73 -18.31 21.92
C ALA A 289 2.82 -17.08 21.99
N VAL A 290 3.19 -15.97 21.35
CA VAL A 290 2.35 -14.74 21.31
C VAL A 290 1.05 -15.02 20.60
N ASN A 291 1.07 -15.73 19.46
CA ASN A 291 -0.13 -16.07 18.71
C ASN A 291 -1.04 -17.02 19.52
N TYR A 292 -0.45 -18.00 20.19
CA TYR A 292 -1.20 -18.91 21.07
C TYR A 292 -1.85 -18.17 22.26
N ALA A 293 -1.12 -17.25 22.89
CA ALA A 293 -1.64 -16.45 23.99
C ALA A 293 -2.82 -15.53 23.57
N LYS A 294 -2.80 -15.03 22.32
CA LYS A 294 -3.89 -14.22 21.77
C LYS A 294 -5.09 -15.08 21.30
N PHE A 295 -4.82 -16.18 20.62
CA PHE A 295 -5.81 -16.84 19.78
C PHE A 295 -5.97 -18.34 20.05
N SER A 296 -5.22 -18.93 20.99
CA SER A 296 -5.14 -20.38 21.23
C SER A 296 -4.77 -21.17 19.99
N SER A 297 -4.04 -20.57 19.08
CA SER A 297 -3.49 -21.18 17.87
C SER A 297 -2.05 -20.77 17.68
N LEU A 298 -1.16 -21.71 17.32
CA LEU A 298 0.26 -21.42 17.17
C LEU A 298 0.57 -20.52 15.97
N PHE A 299 -0.14 -20.69 14.86
CA PHE A 299 0.18 -20.01 13.59
C PHE A 299 -1.03 -19.40 12.89
N SER A 300 -2.24 -19.82 13.22
CA SER A 300 -3.46 -19.29 12.61
C SER A 300 -3.97 -18.08 13.37
N VAL A 301 -4.40 -17.08 12.63
CA VAL A 301 -5.14 -15.94 13.12
C VAL A 301 -6.62 -16.18 12.82
N PRO A 302 -7.52 -16.24 13.83
CA PRO A 302 -8.90 -16.63 13.63
C PRO A 302 -9.74 -15.49 13.03
N VAL A 303 -9.53 -15.19 11.76
CA VAL A 303 -10.21 -14.08 11.06
C VAL A 303 -11.73 -14.20 11.05
N GLY A 304 -12.28 -15.40 11.16
CA GLY A 304 -13.71 -15.59 11.36
C GLY A 304 -14.26 -14.98 12.65
N LYS A 305 -13.38 -14.67 13.61
CA LYS A 305 -13.70 -13.95 14.87
C LYS A 305 -13.36 -12.45 14.80
N GLN A 306 -12.90 -11.95 13.65
CA GLN A 306 -12.68 -10.52 13.44
C GLN A 306 -14.04 -9.79 13.47
N ILE A 307 -14.09 -8.64 14.11
CA ILE A 307 -15.33 -7.86 14.24
C ILE A 307 -15.90 -7.53 12.85
N PHE A 308 -15.05 -7.23 11.87
CA PHE A 308 -15.44 -7.06 10.47
C PHE A 308 -16.29 -8.23 9.93
N VAL A 309 -15.90 -9.46 10.23
CA VAL A 309 -16.60 -10.67 9.78
C VAL A 309 -17.84 -10.96 10.61
N THR A 310 -17.75 -10.77 11.94
CA THR A 310 -18.84 -11.11 12.86
C THR A 310 -19.98 -10.09 12.84
N SER A 311 -19.70 -8.84 12.47
CA SER A 311 -20.70 -7.78 12.33
C SER A 311 -21.46 -7.81 10.99
N GLY A 312 -21.14 -8.75 10.10
CA GLY A 312 -21.82 -8.89 8.80
C GLY A 312 -21.35 -7.89 7.75
N LEU A 313 -20.22 -7.20 7.96
CA LEU A 313 -19.66 -6.20 7.05
C LEU A 313 -18.83 -6.83 5.93
N ALA A 314 -18.28 -8.01 6.17
CA ALA A 314 -17.49 -8.73 5.20
C ALA A 314 -18.35 -9.28 4.06
N PRO A 315 -17.84 -9.31 2.82
CA PRO A 315 -18.53 -9.96 1.70
C PRO A 315 -18.93 -11.41 2.06
N PRO A 316 -20.12 -11.87 1.66
CA PRO A 316 -20.67 -13.16 2.14
C PRO A 316 -19.76 -14.37 1.89
N GLY A 317 -19.19 -14.50 0.69
CA GLY A 317 -18.29 -15.60 0.35
C GLY A 317 -16.97 -15.55 1.13
N TYR A 318 -16.42 -14.34 1.33
CA TYR A 318 -15.26 -14.18 2.21
C TYR A 318 -15.61 -14.48 3.66
N ALA A 319 -16.74 -14.01 4.17
CA ALA A 319 -17.17 -14.27 5.54
C ALA A 319 -17.33 -15.79 5.80
N GLN A 320 -17.91 -16.50 4.85
CA GLN A 320 -18.01 -17.97 4.90
C GLN A 320 -16.63 -18.63 4.93
N PHE A 321 -15.74 -18.25 4.02
CA PHE A 321 -14.36 -18.76 3.99
C PHE A 321 -13.64 -18.51 5.32
N ALA A 322 -13.69 -17.27 5.83
CA ALA A 322 -13.02 -16.89 7.07
C ALA A 322 -13.52 -17.66 8.29
N ARG A 323 -14.84 -17.93 8.35
CA ARG A 323 -15.44 -18.72 9.44
C ARG A 323 -15.07 -20.20 9.36
N THR A 324 -14.95 -20.74 8.16
CA THR A 324 -14.64 -22.17 7.93
C THR A 324 -13.16 -22.46 8.13
N HIS A 325 -12.27 -21.62 7.62
CA HIS A 325 -10.83 -21.89 7.56
C HIS A 325 -10.03 -21.18 8.66
N LEU A 326 -10.57 -20.13 9.28
CA LEU A 326 -9.94 -19.36 10.36
C LEU A 326 -8.54 -18.82 9.98
N VAL A 327 -8.33 -18.45 8.70
CA VAL A 327 -7.05 -17.93 8.18
C VAL A 327 -7.27 -16.82 7.19
N PHE A 328 -6.25 -15.92 7.05
CA PHE A 328 -6.24 -14.91 6.02
C PHE A 328 -5.80 -15.44 4.64
N ASN A 329 -5.15 -16.60 4.60
CA ASN A 329 -4.52 -17.13 3.41
C ASN A 329 -5.27 -18.37 2.90
N GLY A 330 -5.42 -18.46 1.57
CA GLY A 330 -5.97 -19.62 0.91
C GLY A 330 -5.43 -19.76 -0.52
N LEU A 331 -5.11 -20.97 -0.95
CA LEU A 331 -4.59 -21.23 -2.30
C LEU A 331 -5.55 -20.79 -3.40
N GLN A 332 -6.84 -20.67 -3.11
CA GLN A 332 -7.86 -20.17 -4.03
C GLN A 332 -7.62 -18.73 -4.48
N TYR A 333 -6.93 -17.91 -3.68
CA TYR A 333 -6.61 -16.52 -4.00
C TYR A 333 -5.40 -16.37 -4.93
N PHE A 334 -4.52 -17.39 -4.93
CA PHE A 334 -3.25 -17.35 -5.66
C PHE A 334 -3.41 -17.03 -7.17
N PRO A 335 -4.36 -17.59 -7.93
CA PRO A 335 -4.51 -17.26 -9.34
C PRO A 335 -4.86 -15.78 -9.58
N SER A 336 -5.73 -15.20 -8.76
CA SER A 336 -6.12 -13.80 -8.85
C SER A 336 -4.97 -12.87 -8.46
N GLU A 337 -4.27 -13.19 -7.37
CA GLU A 337 -3.16 -12.40 -6.86
C GLU A 337 -1.99 -12.36 -7.85
N ILE A 338 -1.56 -13.52 -8.36
CA ILE A 338 -0.45 -13.58 -9.30
C ILE A 338 -0.79 -12.89 -10.63
N LEU A 339 -2.03 -13.09 -11.12
CA LEU A 339 -2.51 -12.40 -12.31
C LEU A 339 -2.49 -10.89 -12.10
N TRP A 340 -3.04 -10.42 -10.98
CA TRP A 340 -3.14 -9.00 -10.70
C TRP A 340 -1.79 -8.33 -10.52
N TYR A 341 -0.90 -8.92 -9.72
CA TYR A 341 0.38 -8.30 -9.40
C TYR A 341 1.44 -8.41 -10.51
N LEU A 342 1.23 -9.27 -11.52
CA LEU A 342 2.18 -9.42 -12.62
C LEU A 342 1.68 -8.88 -13.97
N ARG A 343 0.40 -8.50 -14.10
CA ARG A 343 -0.12 -7.98 -15.38
C ARG A 343 0.44 -6.59 -15.69
N PRO A 344 0.95 -6.34 -16.92
CA PRO A 344 1.59 -5.06 -17.25
C PRO A 344 0.61 -3.89 -17.47
N ASP A 345 -0.67 -4.17 -17.65
CA ASP A 345 -1.74 -3.21 -17.92
C ASP A 345 -2.52 -2.79 -16.66
N ALA A 346 -2.03 -3.16 -15.46
CA ALA A 346 -2.66 -2.78 -14.19
C ALA A 346 -2.28 -1.36 -13.75
N LEU A 347 -2.26 -0.40 -14.67
CA LEU A 347 -2.11 1.02 -14.42
C LEU A 347 -2.92 1.77 -15.47
N SER A 348 -3.78 2.69 -15.05
CA SER A 348 -4.54 3.54 -15.95
C SER A 348 -3.80 4.85 -16.21
N LEU A 349 -3.84 5.34 -17.45
CA LEU A 349 -3.38 6.67 -17.79
C LEU A 349 -4.54 7.65 -17.62
N SER A 350 -4.25 8.85 -17.11
CA SER A 350 -5.21 9.93 -16.92
C SER A 350 -4.76 11.17 -17.68
N THR A 351 -5.71 11.96 -18.16
CA THR A 351 -5.42 13.29 -18.72
C THR A 351 -5.14 14.33 -17.65
N LEU A 352 -5.51 14.03 -16.40
CA LEU A 352 -5.28 14.89 -15.25
C LEU A 352 -3.98 14.50 -14.53
N PHE A 353 -3.23 15.50 -14.04
CA PHE A 353 -2.06 15.28 -13.19
C PHE A 353 -2.40 14.38 -11.99
N PRO A 354 -1.58 13.41 -11.66
CA PRO A 354 -0.23 13.09 -12.12
C PRO A 354 -0.17 12.18 -13.36
N PHE A 355 -1.17 12.14 -14.21
CA PHE A 355 -1.29 11.41 -15.49
C PHE A 355 -1.31 9.89 -15.37
N VAL A 356 -1.31 9.37 -14.17
CA VAL A 356 -1.46 7.94 -13.85
C VAL A 356 -2.55 7.78 -12.80
N ASN A 357 -3.23 6.62 -12.81
CA ASN A 357 -4.25 6.28 -11.83
C ASN A 357 -4.25 4.77 -11.59
N PHE A 358 -4.87 4.35 -10.48
CA PHE A 358 -5.17 2.96 -10.27
C PHE A 358 -6.20 2.48 -11.29
N PRO A 359 -6.14 1.21 -11.72
CA PRO A 359 -7.22 0.64 -12.52
C PRO A 359 -8.54 0.67 -11.74
N ALA A 360 -9.60 0.89 -12.46
CA ALA A 360 -10.95 0.98 -11.89
C ALA A 360 -11.41 -0.30 -11.21
N HIS A 361 -11.13 -1.43 -11.84
CA HIS A 361 -11.54 -2.74 -11.36
C HIS A 361 -10.35 -3.66 -11.21
N ILE A 362 -10.33 -4.40 -10.09
CA ILE A 362 -9.39 -5.49 -9.88
C ILE A 362 -9.98 -6.75 -10.47
N THR A 363 -9.30 -7.33 -11.46
CA THR A 363 -9.73 -8.57 -12.10
C THR A 363 -9.45 -9.76 -11.18
N THR A 364 -10.50 -10.50 -10.83
CA THR A 364 -10.41 -11.74 -10.06
C THR A 364 -10.71 -12.95 -10.94
N VAL A 365 -10.22 -14.11 -10.56
CA VAL A 365 -10.36 -15.38 -11.29
C VAL A 365 -11.18 -16.37 -10.48
N GLY A 366 -12.08 -17.09 -11.14
CA GLY A 366 -12.82 -18.20 -10.52
C GLY A 366 -13.93 -17.79 -9.57
N GLY A 367 -14.42 -16.54 -9.63
CA GLY A 367 -15.53 -16.09 -8.79
C GLY A 367 -15.20 -16.01 -7.29
N VAL A 368 -13.90 -15.95 -6.94
CA VAL A 368 -13.45 -15.87 -5.55
C VAL A 368 -13.70 -14.46 -5.00
N GLU A 369 -14.42 -14.39 -3.89
CA GLU A 369 -14.64 -13.15 -3.16
C GLU A 369 -13.47 -12.86 -2.22
N PHE A 370 -12.96 -11.64 -2.30
CA PHE A 370 -11.91 -11.13 -1.41
C PHE A 370 -12.55 -10.42 -0.21
N GLY A 371 -11.87 -10.44 0.92
CA GLY A 371 -12.30 -9.70 2.11
C GLY A 371 -12.22 -8.20 1.92
N GLN A 372 -11.20 -7.75 1.22
CA GLN A 372 -11.00 -6.35 0.89
C GLN A 372 -10.24 -6.19 -0.42
N LEU A 373 -10.76 -5.34 -1.29
CA LEU A 373 -10.06 -4.86 -2.49
C LEU A 373 -9.78 -3.37 -2.29
N THR A 374 -8.51 -3.01 -2.11
CA THR A 374 -8.09 -1.60 -2.08
C THR A 374 -7.45 -1.23 -3.41
N PRO A 375 -7.44 0.06 -3.80
CA PRO A 375 -6.78 0.48 -5.02
C PRO A 375 -5.38 -0.11 -5.13
N SER A 376 -5.14 -0.83 -6.21
CA SER A 376 -3.88 -1.55 -6.43
C SER A 376 -3.50 -1.53 -7.90
N SER A 377 -2.23 -1.49 -8.15
CA SER A 377 -1.60 -1.71 -9.45
C SER A 377 -0.67 -2.93 -9.35
N SER A 378 0.14 -3.18 -10.37
CA SER A 378 1.04 -4.33 -10.41
C SER A 378 2.52 -3.95 -10.34
N LEU A 379 3.37 -4.94 -10.05
CA LEU A 379 4.83 -4.82 -10.08
C LEU A 379 5.32 -4.39 -11.46
N THR A 380 4.81 -5.05 -12.51
CA THR A 380 5.24 -4.82 -13.89
C THR A 380 4.78 -3.49 -14.47
N ALA A 381 3.64 -2.97 -14.00
CA ALA A 381 3.13 -1.67 -14.43
C ALA A 381 3.80 -0.50 -13.69
N THR A 382 4.05 -0.64 -12.39
CA THR A 382 4.57 0.48 -11.56
C THR A 382 6.09 0.46 -11.36
N MET A 383 6.72 -0.72 -11.44
CA MET A 383 8.16 -0.90 -11.20
C MET A 383 8.85 -1.66 -12.33
N PRO A 384 8.57 -1.40 -13.63
CA PRO A 384 9.09 -2.21 -14.72
C PRO A 384 10.62 -2.25 -14.80
N ALA A 385 11.31 -1.16 -14.44
CA ALA A 385 12.78 -1.14 -14.39
C ALA A 385 13.33 -2.13 -13.36
N ILE A 386 12.77 -2.12 -12.14
CA ILE A 386 13.21 -2.97 -11.03
C ILE A 386 12.90 -4.43 -11.35
N VAL A 387 11.70 -4.72 -11.88
CA VAL A 387 11.29 -6.07 -12.28
C VAL A 387 12.21 -6.62 -13.39
N LEU A 388 12.48 -5.82 -14.43
CA LEU A 388 13.38 -6.22 -15.53
C LEU A 388 14.80 -6.50 -15.02
N LEU A 389 15.34 -5.63 -14.17
CA LEU A 389 16.64 -5.82 -13.55
C LEU A 389 16.64 -7.05 -12.62
N ALA A 390 15.59 -7.25 -11.83
CA ALA A 390 15.49 -8.40 -10.94
C ALA A 390 15.44 -9.73 -11.73
N ILE A 391 14.70 -9.77 -12.84
CA ILE A 391 14.68 -10.93 -13.74
C ILE A 391 16.09 -11.16 -14.33
N PHE A 392 16.76 -10.10 -14.82
CA PHE A 392 18.12 -10.22 -15.34
C PHE A 392 19.09 -10.76 -14.29
N GLY A 393 19.05 -10.23 -13.06
CA GLY A 393 19.88 -10.70 -11.95
C GLY A 393 19.59 -12.14 -11.54
N GLY A 394 18.32 -12.52 -11.51
CA GLY A 394 17.88 -13.90 -11.30
C GLY A 394 18.39 -14.85 -12.38
N LEU A 395 18.23 -14.50 -13.65
CA LEU A 395 18.75 -15.29 -14.76
C LEU A 395 20.29 -15.41 -14.70
N ALA A 396 20.99 -14.34 -14.33
CA ALA A 396 22.44 -14.38 -14.16
C ALA A 396 22.87 -15.31 -13.01
N LEU A 397 22.06 -15.41 -11.96
CA LEU A 397 22.30 -16.26 -10.81
C LEU A 397 22.12 -17.76 -11.15
N PHE A 398 21.15 -18.10 -12.00
CA PHE A 398 20.90 -19.49 -12.40
C PHE A 398 21.69 -19.91 -13.66
N LEU A 399 22.05 -18.97 -14.53
CA LEU A 399 22.79 -19.21 -15.75
C LEU A 399 24.13 -18.42 -15.77
N PRO A 400 24.99 -18.55 -14.76
CA PRO A 400 26.15 -17.67 -14.57
C PRO A 400 27.12 -17.69 -15.75
N ARG A 401 27.29 -18.83 -16.45
CA ARG A 401 28.18 -18.95 -17.61
C ARG A 401 27.78 -18.04 -18.81
N ARG A 402 26.50 -17.65 -18.90
CA ARG A 402 25.99 -16.76 -19.97
C ARG A 402 26.19 -15.27 -19.67
N PHE A 403 26.24 -14.91 -18.38
CA PHE A 403 26.23 -13.53 -17.93
C PHE A 403 27.56 -13.08 -17.29
N ALA A 404 28.29 -13.96 -16.64
CA ALA A 404 29.60 -13.69 -16.02
C ALA A 404 30.74 -14.37 -16.81
N ARG A 405 31.95 -13.78 -16.82
CA ARG A 405 33.14 -14.37 -17.46
C ARG A 405 33.63 -15.65 -16.75
N SER A 406 33.38 -15.73 -15.46
CA SER A 406 33.61 -16.91 -14.62
C SER A 406 32.44 -17.01 -13.63
N SER A 407 32.07 -18.22 -13.23
CA SER A 407 31.13 -18.41 -12.13
C SER A 407 31.85 -17.97 -10.85
N SER A 408 31.74 -16.67 -10.53
CA SER A 408 32.27 -16.15 -9.27
C SER A 408 31.53 -16.85 -8.13
N PRO A 409 32.24 -17.53 -7.21
CA PRO A 409 31.60 -18.13 -6.03
C PRO A 409 30.81 -17.10 -5.22
N GLY A 410 31.25 -15.83 -5.24
CA GLY A 410 30.54 -14.72 -4.60
C GLY A 410 29.14 -14.46 -5.16
N LEU A 411 28.91 -14.70 -6.44
CA LEU A 411 27.56 -14.58 -7.05
C LEU A 411 26.60 -15.62 -6.45
N LEU A 412 27.06 -16.86 -6.25
CA LEU A 412 26.20 -17.93 -5.74
C LEU A 412 25.71 -17.68 -4.32
N ARG A 413 26.42 -16.89 -3.51
CA ARG A 413 26.02 -16.50 -2.14
C ARG A 413 24.72 -15.71 -2.07
N PHE A 414 24.20 -15.22 -3.19
CA PHE A 414 22.89 -14.56 -3.27
C PHE A 414 21.72 -15.54 -3.43
N ARG A 415 21.95 -16.83 -3.75
CA ARG A 415 20.89 -17.84 -3.91
C ARG A 415 20.02 -18.03 -2.68
N PRO A 416 20.58 -18.16 -1.45
CA PRO A 416 19.76 -18.25 -0.24
C PRO A 416 18.88 -17.02 -0.01
N LEU A 417 19.36 -15.81 -0.36
CA LEU A 417 18.60 -14.57 -0.25
C LEU A 417 17.43 -14.54 -1.24
N VAL A 418 17.67 -14.98 -2.48
CA VAL A 418 16.61 -15.10 -3.49
C VAL A 418 15.56 -16.09 -3.05
N LEU A 419 15.96 -17.26 -2.51
CA LEU A 419 15.00 -18.24 -1.98
C LEU A 419 14.16 -17.66 -0.83
N ALA A 420 14.79 -16.94 0.08
CA ALA A 420 14.10 -16.26 1.16
C ALA A 420 13.09 -15.23 0.63
N GLY A 421 13.49 -14.41 -0.36
CA GLY A 421 12.61 -13.45 -1.01
C GLY A 421 11.43 -14.12 -1.75
N VAL A 422 11.65 -15.25 -2.41
CA VAL A 422 10.57 -16.04 -3.05
C VAL A 422 9.57 -16.53 -2.01
N VAL A 423 10.04 -17.07 -0.88
CA VAL A 423 9.15 -17.55 0.20
C VAL A 423 8.32 -16.40 0.76
N SER A 424 8.91 -15.22 0.98
CA SER A 424 8.17 -14.02 1.39
C SER A 424 7.08 -13.64 0.37
N SER A 425 7.41 -13.67 -0.92
CA SER A 425 6.50 -13.30 -2.00
C SER A 425 5.32 -14.28 -2.14
N ILE A 426 5.55 -15.57 -1.97
CA ILE A 426 4.49 -16.60 -2.05
C ILE A 426 3.47 -16.40 -0.92
N GLY A 427 3.91 -16.02 0.27
CA GLY A 427 3.03 -15.80 1.41
C GLY A 427 1.92 -14.79 1.11
N ILE A 428 2.26 -13.67 0.50
CA ILE A 428 1.27 -12.64 0.18
C ILE A 428 0.40 -12.99 -1.02
N MET A 429 0.91 -13.77 -1.97
CA MET A 429 0.15 -14.20 -3.16
C MET A 429 -0.99 -15.20 -2.85
N THR A 430 -1.14 -15.61 -1.61
CA THR A 430 -2.26 -16.43 -1.14
C THR A 430 -3.21 -15.68 -0.22
N TYR A 431 -3.07 -14.35 -0.12
CA TYR A 431 -3.80 -13.54 0.83
C TYR A 431 -5.23 -13.25 0.35
N ALA A 432 -6.18 -13.16 1.27
CA ALA A 432 -7.59 -12.92 0.97
C ALA A 432 -7.93 -11.42 0.79
N SER A 433 -6.95 -10.60 0.41
CA SER A 433 -7.12 -9.16 0.24
C SER A 433 -6.08 -8.62 -0.74
N ILE A 434 -6.50 -7.80 -1.69
CA ILE A 434 -5.62 -7.15 -2.66
C ILE A 434 -5.41 -5.70 -2.26
N ALA A 435 -4.14 -5.28 -2.17
CA ALA A 435 -3.76 -3.91 -1.90
C ALA A 435 -2.38 -3.59 -2.49
N HIS A 436 -2.19 -2.38 -2.99
CA HIS A 436 -0.91 -1.98 -3.59
C HIS A 436 0.28 -2.10 -2.63
N ARG A 437 0.06 -1.83 -1.33
CA ARG A 437 1.09 -1.99 -0.29
C ARG A 437 1.67 -3.40 -0.21
N TYR A 438 0.89 -4.43 -0.53
CA TYR A 438 1.34 -5.83 -0.44
C TYR A 438 2.43 -6.20 -1.45
N LEU A 439 2.66 -5.36 -2.46
CA LEU A 439 3.84 -5.47 -3.32
C LEU A 439 5.15 -5.35 -2.51
N GLY A 440 5.08 -4.78 -1.30
CA GLY A 440 6.20 -4.70 -0.35
C GLY A 440 6.76 -6.05 0.08
N ASP A 441 5.90 -7.08 0.24
CA ASP A 441 6.35 -8.43 0.59
C ASP A 441 7.30 -9.02 -0.49
N THR A 442 7.19 -8.56 -1.75
CA THR A 442 8.06 -8.98 -2.86
C THR A 442 9.33 -8.13 -2.98
N TYR A 443 9.36 -6.97 -2.34
CA TYR A 443 10.43 -5.99 -2.50
C TYR A 443 11.83 -6.52 -2.14
N PRO A 444 12.05 -7.29 -1.04
CA PRO A 444 13.36 -7.85 -0.74
C PRO A 444 13.92 -8.75 -1.86
N LEU A 445 13.06 -9.54 -2.51
CA LEU A 445 13.42 -10.35 -3.69
C LEU A 445 13.89 -9.47 -4.85
N LEU A 446 13.12 -8.43 -5.15
CA LEU A 446 13.40 -7.51 -6.25
C LEU A 446 14.71 -6.74 -6.03
N VAL A 447 14.99 -6.32 -4.79
CA VAL A 447 16.26 -5.66 -4.42
C VAL A 447 17.45 -6.58 -4.69
N VAL A 448 17.40 -7.84 -4.25
CA VAL A 448 18.51 -8.80 -4.46
C VAL A 448 18.77 -9.00 -5.95
N GLY A 449 17.74 -9.24 -6.75
CA GLY A 449 17.89 -9.39 -8.19
C GLY A 449 18.44 -8.13 -8.86
N THR A 450 17.94 -6.96 -8.48
CA THR A 450 18.36 -5.66 -9.01
C THR A 450 19.82 -5.37 -8.69
N VAL A 451 20.31 -5.58 -7.47
CA VAL A 451 21.71 -5.31 -7.12
C VAL A 451 22.67 -6.22 -7.87
N ILE A 452 22.30 -7.48 -8.13
CA ILE A 452 23.08 -8.39 -8.99
C ILE A 452 23.13 -7.86 -10.43
N ALA A 453 21.95 -7.45 -10.95
CA ALA A 453 21.84 -6.92 -12.31
C ALA A 453 22.68 -5.66 -12.50
N VAL A 454 22.59 -4.71 -11.58
CA VAL A 454 23.35 -3.45 -11.65
C VAL A 454 24.86 -3.68 -11.75
N VAL A 455 25.38 -4.71 -11.07
CA VAL A 455 26.80 -5.07 -11.12
C VAL A 455 27.17 -5.78 -12.43
N LEU A 456 26.33 -6.66 -12.95
CA LEU A 456 26.65 -7.50 -14.11
C LEU A 456 26.29 -6.84 -15.47
N LEU A 457 25.26 -6.02 -15.50
CA LEU A 457 24.71 -5.43 -16.72
C LEU A 457 25.74 -4.61 -17.50
N PRO A 458 26.59 -3.74 -16.91
CA PRO A 458 27.61 -3.00 -17.64
C PRO A 458 28.58 -3.92 -18.37
N THR A 459 29.03 -4.99 -17.70
CA THR A 459 29.94 -5.98 -18.31
C THR A 459 29.26 -6.79 -19.40
N TRP A 460 27.97 -7.11 -19.26
CA TRP A 460 27.20 -7.82 -20.26
C TRP A 460 26.94 -6.93 -21.48
N LEU A 461 26.58 -5.65 -21.28
CA LEU A 461 26.36 -4.68 -22.36
C LEU A 461 27.64 -4.33 -23.13
N SER A 462 28.80 -4.30 -22.47
CA SER A 462 30.09 -4.02 -23.15
C SER A 462 30.44 -5.03 -24.21
N ARG A 463 29.87 -6.25 -24.16
CA ARG A 463 30.05 -7.31 -25.18
C ARG A 463 29.08 -7.19 -26.35
N ARG A 464 28.13 -6.26 -26.29
CA ARG A 464 27.13 -6.06 -27.36
C ARG A 464 27.56 -4.98 -28.32
N ARG A 465 27.00 -5.02 -29.55
CA ARG A 465 27.21 -3.98 -30.55
C ARG A 465 26.79 -2.61 -30.00
N PRO A 466 27.48 -1.51 -30.36
CA PRO A 466 27.17 -0.18 -29.85
C PRO A 466 25.69 0.22 -29.91
N PRO A 467 24.96 0.02 -31.04
CA PRO A 467 23.56 0.39 -31.12
C PRO A 467 22.69 -0.38 -30.11
N VAL A 468 22.94 -1.69 -29.92
CA VAL A 468 22.19 -2.49 -28.91
C VAL A 468 22.43 -1.96 -27.51
N ARG A 469 23.65 -1.58 -27.17
CA ARG A 469 24.01 -1.01 -25.89
C ARG A 469 23.29 0.31 -25.64
N ILE A 470 23.29 1.23 -26.61
CA ILE A 470 22.66 2.54 -26.53
C ILE A 470 21.14 2.37 -26.36
N ILE A 471 20.51 1.54 -27.19
CA ILE A 471 19.08 1.26 -27.11
C ILE A 471 18.71 0.66 -25.77
N SER A 472 19.47 -0.35 -25.29
CA SER A 472 19.18 -0.99 -23.98
C SER A 472 19.29 -0.01 -22.82
N LEU A 473 20.28 0.87 -22.82
CA LEU A 473 20.44 1.91 -21.80
C LEU A 473 19.33 2.96 -21.89
N GLY A 474 18.93 3.36 -23.10
CA GLY A 474 17.83 4.28 -23.33
C GLY A 474 16.50 3.71 -22.81
N VAL A 475 16.19 2.47 -23.18
CA VAL A 475 14.99 1.78 -22.68
C VAL A 475 15.00 1.68 -21.14
N LEU A 476 16.13 1.26 -20.55
CA LEU A 476 16.24 1.18 -19.11
C LEU A 476 16.02 2.54 -18.43
N MET A 477 16.55 3.61 -18.99
CA MET A 477 16.37 4.96 -18.45
C MET A 477 14.90 5.39 -18.52
N VAL A 478 14.21 5.13 -19.63
CA VAL A 478 12.75 5.39 -19.75
C VAL A 478 11.98 4.60 -18.71
N LEU A 479 12.30 3.32 -18.53
CA LEU A 479 11.63 2.49 -17.51
C LEU A 479 11.92 2.96 -16.07
N ILE A 480 13.11 3.48 -15.79
CA ILE A 480 13.44 4.08 -14.48
C ILE A 480 12.60 5.32 -14.23
N VAL A 481 12.57 6.25 -15.19
CA VAL A 481 11.77 7.48 -15.10
C VAL A 481 10.30 7.12 -14.92
N TRP A 482 9.80 6.16 -15.69
CA TRP A 482 8.43 5.64 -15.54
C TRP A 482 8.17 5.07 -14.15
N SER A 483 9.07 4.22 -13.63
CA SER A 483 8.91 3.61 -12.30
C SER A 483 8.83 4.67 -11.20
N VAL A 484 9.70 5.69 -11.27
CA VAL A 484 9.67 6.81 -10.31
C VAL A 484 8.37 7.60 -10.43
N TRP A 485 7.98 7.95 -11.66
CA TRP A 485 6.77 8.72 -11.91
C TRP A 485 5.50 7.99 -11.51
N ALA A 486 5.38 6.71 -11.87
CA ALA A 486 4.22 5.89 -11.52
C ALA A 486 4.03 5.77 -10.00
N ASN A 487 5.10 5.43 -9.26
CA ASN A 487 5.00 5.30 -7.80
C ASN A 487 4.77 6.65 -7.11
N PHE A 488 5.44 7.72 -7.54
CA PHE A 488 5.19 9.06 -7.04
C PHE A 488 3.75 9.52 -7.32
N GLY A 489 3.29 9.36 -8.56
CA GLY A 489 1.94 9.75 -8.98
C GLY A 489 0.85 9.00 -8.23
N LEU A 490 1.00 7.67 -8.09
CA LEU A 490 0.06 6.86 -7.32
C LEU A 490 0.10 7.20 -5.84
N ALA A 491 1.29 7.46 -5.26
CA ALA A 491 1.42 7.90 -3.87
C ALA A 491 0.70 9.21 -3.63
N LEU A 492 0.88 10.18 -4.52
CA LEU A 492 0.25 11.50 -4.43
C LEU A 492 -1.28 11.40 -4.58
N LEU A 493 -1.77 10.61 -5.53
CA LEU A 493 -3.20 10.35 -5.66
C LEU A 493 -3.76 9.69 -4.41
N PHE A 494 -3.07 8.65 -3.93
CA PHE A 494 -3.49 7.95 -2.73
C PHE A 494 -3.55 8.88 -1.53
N GLU A 495 -2.53 9.74 -1.33
CA GLU A 495 -2.50 10.78 -0.29
C GLU A 495 -3.68 11.76 -0.41
N LYS A 496 -3.95 12.26 -1.62
CA LYS A 496 -4.92 13.35 -1.82
C LYS A 496 -6.36 12.87 -1.98
N THR A 497 -6.60 11.63 -2.40
CA THR A 497 -7.96 11.17 -2.73
C THR A 497 -8.50 10.09 -1.80
N PHE A 498 -7.64 9.28 -1.19
CA PHE A 498 -8.06 8.10 -0.45
C PHE A 498 -8.21 8.32 1.07
N PRO A 499 -7.30 9.00 1.79
CA PRO A 499 -7.33 8.92 3.24
C PRO A 499 -8.28 9.89 3.91
N PRO A 500 -8.76 9.51 5.11
CA PRO A 500 -9.45 10.41 6.02
C PRO A 500 -8.57 11.56 6.56
N GLN A 501 -7.26 11.49 6.31
CA GLN A 501 -6.29 12.47 6.77
C GLN A 501 -6.31 13.78 5.98
N THR A 502 -6.81 13.74 4.74
CA THR A 502 -6.84 14.89 3.86
C THR A 502 -8.11 15.68 4.10
N THR A 503 -7.98 16.95 4.45
CA THR A 503 -9.13 17.83 4.62
C THR A 503 -9.85 18.07 3.29
N ILE A 504 -11.12 18.47 3.33
CA ILE A 504 -11.90 18.84 2.14
C ILE A 504 -11.17 19.93 1.36
N SER A 505 -10.66 20.93 2.05
CA SER A 505 -9.94 22.05 1.44
C SER A 505 -8.73 21.57 0.65
N GLN A 506 -7.93 20.65 1.21
CA GLN A 506 -6.76 20.09 0.53
C GLN A 506 -7.15 19.27 -0.72
N ARG A 507 -8.22 18.48 -0.65
CA ARG A 507 -8.72 17.73 -1.81
C ARG A 507 -9.25 18.66 -2.89
N SER A 508 -10.00 19.67 -2.50
CA SER A 508 -10.53 20.71 -3.41
C SER A 508 -9.39 21.44 -4.11
N GLN A 509 -8.38 21.90 -3.35
CA GLN A 509 -7.20 22.57 -3.91
C GLN A 509 -6.43 21.65 -4.87
N PHE A 510 -6.27 20.38 -4.52
CA PHE A 510 -5.61 19.43 -5.41
C PHE A 510 -6.41 19.19 -6.69
N THR A 511 -7.73 19.03 -6.59
CA THR A 511 -8.61 18.85 -7.74
C THR A 511 -8.57 20.09 -8.63
N GLN A 512 -8.66 21.28 -8.05
CA GLN A 512 -8.55 22.54 -8.78
C GLN A 512 -7.18 22.69 -9.47
N PHE A 513 -6.09 22.42 -8.77
CA PHE A 513 -4.76 22.41 -9.36
C PHE A 513 -4.65 21.48 -10.57
N ARG A 514 -5.22 20.26 -10.49
CA ARG A 514 -5.24 19.30 -11.61
C ARG A 514 -5.99 19.88 -12.82
N GLN A 515 -7.10 20.55 -12.59
CA GLN A 515 -7.93 21.17 -13.63
C GLN A 515 -7.21 22.37 -14.27
N ASP A 516 -6.66 23.26 -13.45
CA ASP A 516 -5.95 24.45 -13.91
C ASP A 516 -4.73 24.05 -14.75
N LEU A 517 -3.98 23.05 -14.29
CA LEU A 517 -2.83 22.51 -15.02
C LEU A 517 -3.28 21.90 -16.37
N HIS A 518 -4.35 21.11 -16.37
CA HIS A 518 -4.90 20.52 -17.59
C HIS A 518 -5.37 21.59 -18.57
N SER A 519 -6.09 22.59 -18.09
CA SER A 519 -6.55 23.73 -18.89
C SER A 519 -5.38 24.51 -19.50
N ALA A 520 -4.31 24.77 -18.72
CA ALA A 520 -3.10 25.42 -19.20
C ALA A 520 -2.37 24.61 -20.28
N MET A 521 -2.28 23.27 -20.10
CA MET A 521 -1.62 22.39 -21.05
C MET A 521 -2.40 22.20 -22.36
N SER A 522 -3.71 22.31 -22.32
CA SER A 522 -4.61 22.16 -23.47
C SER A 522 -4.91 23.45 -24.20
N ASN A 523 -4.25 24.56 -23.87
CA ASN A 523 -4.52 25.90 -24.42
C ASN A 523 -6.01 26.30 -24.32
N GLY A 524 -6.66 25.91 -23.23
CA GLY A 524 -8.10 26.11 -23.03
C GLY A 524 -9.00 25.15 -23.82
N LEU A 525 -8.42 24.32 -24.71
CA LEU A 525 -9.09 23.19 -25.32
C LEU A 525 -8.89 21.99 -24.40
N SER A 526 -9.90 21.63 -23.65
CA SER A 526 -9.81 20.51 -22.73
C SER A 526 -10.37 19.25 -23.41
N PRO A 527 -9.53 18.35 -23.94
CA PRO A 527 -10.02 17.08 -24.46
C PRO A 527 -10.60 16.18 -23.36
N GLY A 528 -10.33 16.47 -22.11
CA GLY A 528 -10.88 15.76 -20.96
C GLY A 528 -12.10 16.41 -20.31
N VAL A 529 -12.50 17.62 -20.70
CA VAL A 529 -13.72 18.27 -20.22
C VAL A 529 -14.73 18.33 -21.33
N GLN A 530 -15.79 17.55 -21.21
CA GLN A 530 -16.91 17.56 -22.14
C GLN A 530 -18.01 18.45 -21.59
N TRP A 531 -18.70 19.18 -22.49
CA TRP A 531 -19.81 20.04 -22.15
C TRP A 531 -21.07 19.53 -22.85
N GLY A 532 -22.18 19.44 -22.16
CA GLY A 532 -23.42 19.01 -22.75
C GLY A 532 -24.58 19.01 -21.77
N GLY A 533 -25.74 18.59 -22.23
CA GLY A 533 -26.96 18.43 -21.42
C GLY A 533 -27.21 16.97 -20.97
N THR A 534 -26.40 16.02 -21.44
CA THR A 534 -26.53 14.60 -21.09
C THR A 534 -25.14 13.99 -20.89
N LEU A 535 -24.96 13.22 -19.80
CA LEU A 535 -23.71 12.54 -19.52
C LEU A 535 -23.37 11.52 -20.62
N PRO A 536 -22.15 11.47 -21.13
CA PRO A 536 -21.71 10.45 -22.07
C PRO A 536 -21.83 9.04 -21.46
N SER A 537 -22.27 8.08 -22.27
CA SER A 537 -22.38 6.67 -21.85
C SER A 537 -21.02 5.97 -21.72
N ILE A 538 -20.01 6.50 -22.39
CA ILE A 538 -18.64 5.98 -22.38
C ILE A 538 -17.71 7.15 -22.10
N ALA A 539 -16.85 6.99 -21.11
CA ALA A 539 -15.83 7.97 -20.76
C ALA A 539 -14.55 7.30 -20.27
N GLU A 540 -13.44 8.00 -20.41
CA GLU A 540 -12.17 7.56 -19.84
C GLU A 540 -12.14 7.88 -18.35
N LEU A 541 -11.41 7.06 -17.58
CA LEU A 541 -11.18 7.29 -16.16
C LEU A 541 -10.58 8.69 -15.94
N GLY A 542 -11.21 9.48 -15.08
CA GLY A 542 -10.80 10.86 -14.81
C GLY A 542 -11.30 11.88 -15.84
N ALA A 543 -12.11 11.47 -16.84
CA ALA A 543 -12.77 12.41 -17.74
C ALA A 543 -13.69 13.35 -16.96
N LEU A 544 -13.68 14.62 -17.33
CA LEU A 544 -14.50 15.64 -16.72
C LEU A 544 -15.67 16.01 -17.65
N TYR A 545 -16.83 16.19 -17.08
CA TYR A 545 -18.01 16.64 -17.77
C TYR A 545 -18.64 17.81 -17.03
N VAL A 546 -18.94 18.86 -17.74
CA VAL A 546 -19.71 20.00 -17.22
C VAL A 546 -21.10 19.96 -17.81
N ASP A 547 -22.11 19.89 -16.95
CA ASP A 547 -23.49 20.06 -17.37
C ASP A 547 -23.73 21.53 -17.72
N GLY A 548 -23.92 21.79 -19.02
CA GLY A 548 -24.14 23.13 -19.53
C GLY A 548 -25.45 23.78 -19.06
N SER A 549 -26.39 23.00 -18.51
CA SER A 549 -27.66 23.53 -18.01
C SER A 549 -27.52 24.11 -16.59
N CYS A 550 -26.56 23.66 -15.79
CA CYS A 550 -26.41 24.05 -14.40
C CYS A 550 -24.97 24.32 -13.95
N GLY A 551 -24.01 24.10 -14.83
CA GLY A 551 -22.58 24.27 -14.50
C GLY A 551 -22.01 23.25 -13.50
N SER A 552 -22.72 22.16 -13.22
CA SER A 552 -22.19 21.10 -12.35
C SER A 552 -21.10 20.34 -13.06
N LEU A 553 -20.01 20.08 -12.33
CA LEU A 553 -18.85 19.33 -12.81
C LEU A 553 -18.94 17.88 -12.34
N TYR A 554 -18.67 16.95 -13.25
CA TYR A 554 -18.62 15.51 -12.98
C TYR A 554 -17.28 14.94 -13.39
N GLU A 555 -16.80 13.93 -12.66
CA GLU A 555 -15.63 13.12 -13.02
C GLU A 555 -16.09 11.67 -13.25
N PHE A 556 -15.60 11.03 -14.30
CA PHE A 556 -15.86 9.62 -14.54
C PHE A 556 -14.85 8.77 -13.74
N ASN A 557 -15.37 7.99 -12.79
CA ASN A 557 -14.53 7.14 -11.93
C ASN A 557 -14.42 5.69 -12.44
N SER A 558 -14.63 5.47 -13.74
CA SER A 558 -14.60 4.18 -14.44
C SER A 558 -15.88 3.33 -14.36
N ALA A 559 -16.75 3.59 -13.43
CA ALA A 559 -18.02 2.89 -13.31
C ALA A 559 -19.20 3.84 -13.53
N ALA A 560 -19.04 5.08 -13.11
CA ALA A 560 -20.10 6.08 -13.19
C ALA A 560 -19.51 7.50 -13.26
N TRP A 561 -20.31 8.42 -13.75
CA TRP A 561 -20.07 9.84 -13.59
C TRP A 561 -20.43 10.27 -12.19
N VAL A 562 -19.50 10.95 -11.55
CA VAL A 562 -19.60 11.35 -10.16
C VAL A 562 -19.52 12.86 -10.08
N GLY A 563 -20.51 13.51 -9.51
CA GLY A 563 -20.55 14.96 -9.39
C GLY A 563 -19.42 15.47 -8.49
N LEU A 564 -18.59 16.37 -9.04
CA LEU A 564 -17.57 17.10 -8.31
C LEU A 564 -18.12 18.43 -7.88
N GLU A 565 -18.41 18.62 -6.62
CA GLU A 565 -18.64 19.95 -6.07
C GLU A 565 -17.31 20.60 -5.74
N THR A 566 -16.81 21.38 -6.65
CA THR A 566 -15.41 21.85 -6.68
C THR A 566 -15.02 22.83 -5.58
N SER A 567 -15.93 23.37 -4.80
CA SER A 567 -15.53 24.41 -3.84
C SER A 567 -16.29 24.46 -2.53
N ARG A 568 -17.31 23.67 -2.31
CA ARG A 568 -18.17 23.85 -1.14
C ARG A 568 -18.53 22.54 -0.49
N ALA A 569 -18.14 22.44 0.73
CA ALA A 569 -18.40 21.35 1.65
C ALA A 569 -19.86 21.28 2.12
N ALA A 570 -20.76 21.83 1.37
CA ALA A 570 -22.20 21.90 1.64
C ALA A 570 -22.96 21.63 0.34
N GLY A 571 -24.12 21.04 0.44
CA GLY A 571 -24.95 20.73 -0.71
C GLY A 571 -26.42 20.85 -0.37
N HIS A 572 -27.22 21.23 -1.37
CA HIS A 572 -28.67 21.26 -1.29
C HIS A 572 -29.22 20.45 -2.47
N ALA A 573 -30.02 19.45 -2.19
CA ALA A 573 -30.64 18.61 -3.21
C ALA A 573 -32.15 18.47 -2.91
N ILE A 574 -32.99 18.70 -3.92
CA ILE A 574 -34.41 18.37 -3.87
C ILE A 574 -34.60 17.10 -4.68
N VAL A 575 -35.17 16.08 -4.07
CA VAL A 575 -35.39 14.76 -4.67
C VAL A 575 -36.87 14.45 -4.71
N ASP A 576 -37.47 14.46 -5.91
CA ASP A 576 -38.83 14.00 -6.13
C ASP A 576 -38.80 12.49 -6.38
N ALA A 577 -39.33 11.72 -5.47
CA ALA A 577 -39.32 10.27 -5.53
C ALA A 577 -40.70 9.65 -5.59
N THR A 578 -40.86 8.61 -6.39
CA THR A 578 -42.02 7.73 -6.33
C THR A 578 -41.68 6.55 -5.40
N ILE A 579 -42.45 6.43 -4.32
CA ILE A 579 -42.20 5.43 -3.30
C ILE A 579 -42.84 4.09 -3.71
N PRO A 580 -42.07 3.01 -3.76
CA PRO A 580 -42.61 1.68 -4.06
C PRO A 580 -43.55 1.20 -2.94
N SER A 581 -44.48 0.35 -3.28
CA SER A 581 -45.45 -0.21 -2.31
C SER A 581 -44.88 -1.34 -1.47
N ASN A 582 -43.79 -1.98 -1.91
CA ASN A 582 -43.21 -3.11 -1.22
C ASN A 582 -42.23 -2.66 -0.13
N PRO A 583 -42.29 -3.23 1.06
CA PRO A 583 -41.29 -2.97 2.12
C PRO A 583 -39.89 -3.31 1.65
N THR A 584 -38.90 -2.51 2.07
CA THR A 584 -37.49 -2.73 1.74
C THR A 584 -36.74 -3.27 2.95
N THR A 585 -35.85 -4.22 2.71
CA THR A 585 -34.94 -4.76 3.74
C THR A 585 -33.72 -3.87 3.93
N LYS A 586 -33.37 -3.09 2.93
CA LYS A 586 -32.24 -2.18 2.91
C LYS A 586 -32.71 -0.79 2.46
N PRO A 587 -32.06 0.27 2.95
CA PRO A 587 -32.44 1.62 2.55
C PRO A 587 -32.24 1.85 1.05
N ILE A 588 -33.19 2.54 0.45
CA ILE A 588 -33.04 3.06 -0.93
C ILE A 588 -32.28 4.37 -0.85
N PRO A 589 -31.17 4.54 -1.57
CA PRO A 589 -30.39 5.77 -1.50
C PRO A 589 -31.15 6.93 -2.13
N LEU A 590 -31.28 8.03 -1.39
CA LEU A 590 -31.74 9.31 -1.91
C LEU A 590 -30.55 10.18 -2.34
N LEU A 591 -29.61 10.38 -1.44
CA LEU A 591 -28.37 11.12 -1.67
C LEU A 591 -27.21 10.33 -1.08
N VAL A 592 -26.21 10.11 -1.90
CA VAL A 592 -24.97 9.46 -1.47
C VAL A 592 -23.82 10.41 -1.75
N SER A 593 -23.02 10.71 -0.74
CA SER A 593 -21.81 11.50 -0.87
C SER A 593 -20.62 10.64 -0.47
N GLY A 594 -19.65 10.53 -1.36
CA GLY A 594 -18.44 9.77 -1.07
C GLY A 594 -18.04 8.79 -2.15
N THR A 595 -16.99 8.03 -1.84
CA THR A 595 -16.40 7.06 -2.77
C THR A 595 -16.36 5.67 -2.14
N GLU A 596 -16.38 4.63 -2.96
CA GLU A 596 -16.31 3.23 -2.54
C GLU A 596 -15.14 2.93 -1.59
N ASN A 597 -14.01 3.59 -1.82
CA ASN A 597 -12.76 3.39 -1.09
C ASN A 597 -12.44 4.53 -0.09
N GLY A 598 -13.41 5.35 0.23
CA GLY A 598 -13.28 6.46 1.15
C GLY A 598 -14.44 6.54 2.12
N TYR A 599 -14.65 7.71 2.68
CA TYR A 599 -15.85 7.97 3.44
C TYR A 599 -17.07 8.00 2.53
N VAL A 600 -18.18 7.49 3.02
CA VAL A 600 -19.48 7.59 2.39
C VAL A 600 -20.51 8.07 3.39
N ASP A 601 -21.33 9.00 2.96
CA ASP A 601 -22.53 9.47 3.65
C ASP A 601 -23.75 9.09 2.80
N ILE A 602 -24.68 8.37 3.39
CA ILE A 602 -25.88 7.92 2.71
C ILE A 602 -27.09 8.47 3.44
N ILE A 603 -27.89 9.25 2.73
CA ILE A 603 -29.24 9.60 3.14
C ILE A 603 -30.17 8.71 2.31
N GLY A 604 -30.89 7.85 2.97
CA GLY A 604 -31.69 6.82 2.34
C GLY A 604 -33.12 6.78 2.86
N LEU A 605 -33.93 5.98 2.18
CA LEU A 605 -35.33 5.74 2.46
C LEU A 605 -35.54 4.27 2.76
N THR A 606 -36.11 3.96 3.92
CA THR A 606 -36.58 2.61 4.23
C THR A 606 -38.10 2.57 4.14
N ILE A 607 -38.62 1.62 3.36
CA ILE A 607 -40.08 1.43 3.24
C ILE A 607 -40.50 0.35 4.19
N LEU A 608 -41.45 0.70 5.03
CA LEU A 608 -41.98 -0.17 6.08
C LEU A 608 -43.27 -0.86 5.59
N LYS A 609 -43.74 -1.83 6.37
CA LYS A 609 -45.09 -2.38 6.22
C LYS A 609 -46.14 -1.29 6.44
N ASN A 610 -47.35 -1.50 5.94
CA ASN A 610 -48.50 -0.57 6.09
C ASN A 610 -48.32 0.79 5.41
N HIS A 611 -47.61 0.82 4.27
CA HIS A 611 -47.51 2.03 3.45
C HIS A 611 -46.85 3.21 4.21
N GLN A 612 -45.79 2.90 4.97
CA GLN A 612 -45.03 3.83 5.76
C GLN A 612 -43.56 3.86 5.32
N TYR A 613 -42.86 4.96 5.61
CA TYR A 613 -41.43 5.11 5.34
C TYR A 613 -40.69 5.82 6.47
N GLN A 614 -39.41 5.63 6.51
CA GLN A 614 -38.46 6.33 7.38
C GLN A 614 -37.27 6.83 6.56
N ILE A 615 -36.74 7.98 6.94
CA ILE A 615 -35.47 8.48 6.43
C ILE A 615 -34.36 7.96 7.32
N VAL A 616 -33.29 7.47 6.71
CA VAL A 616 -32.11 6.98 7.41
C VAL A 616 -30.88 7.75 6.95
N TYR A 617 -30.02 8.09 7.88
CA TYR A 617 -28.72 8.68 7.61
C TYR A 617 -27.63 7.78 8.12
N TYR A 618 -26.63 7.59 7.29
CA TYR A 618 -25.50 6.71 7.58
C TYR A 618 -24.21 7.37 7.12
N SER A 619 -23.19 7.37 7.96
CA SER A 619 -21.85 7.89 7.65
C SER A 619 -20.77 6.91 8.03
N GLN A 620 -19.87 6.60 7.12
CA GLN A 620 -18.77 5.67 7.35
C GLN A 620 -17.54 5.90 6.51
N GLN A 621 -16.40 5.62 7.11
CA GLN A 621 -15.13 5.43 6.44
C GLN A 621 -15.11 4.05 5.76
N TYR A 622 -14.79 4.01 4.48
CA TYR A 622 -14.87 2.84 3.60
C TYR A 622 -16.30 2.34 3.38
N ALA A 623 -16.83 2.67 2.23
CA ALA A 623 -18.19 2.28 1.84
C ALA A 623 -18.41 0.77 1.83
N SER A 624 -17.37 -0.02 1.57
CA SER A 624 -17.37 -1.48 1.65
C SER A 624 -17.51 -2.03 3.08
N LEU A 625 -17.38 -1.19 4.11
CA LEU A 625 -17.31 -1.55 5.52
C LEU A 625 -18.47 -0.96 6.33
N LEU A 626 -19.67 -0.89 5.76
CA LEU A 626 -20.84 -0.28 6.40
C LEU A 626 -21.14 -0.90 7.78
N LEU A 627 -20.82 -0.15 8.84
CA LEU A 627 -21.15 -0.52 10.23
C LEU A 627 -22.58 -0.14 10.56
N ASN A 628 -23.34 -1.06 11.10
CA ASN A 628 -24.72 -0.84 11.51
C ASN A 628 -24.88 0.18 12.67
N ASN A 629 -23.79 0.66 13.25
CA ASN A 629 -23.81 1.40 14.52
C ASN A 629 -24.02 2.91 14.36
N THR A 630 -24.10 3.42 13.13
CA THR A 630 -24.21 4.86 12.84
C THR A 630 -25.48 5.25 12.11
N TRP A 631 -26.49 4.41 12.13
CA TRP A 631 -27.77 4.72 11.56
C TRP A 631 -28.56 5.71 12.47
N LEU A 632 -28.87 6.86 11.89
CA LEU A 632 -29.89 7.73 12.44
C LEU A 632 -31.17 7.51 11.65
N VAL A 633 -32.27 7.32 12.34
CA VAL A 633 -33.57 7.00 11.74
C VAL A 633 -34.56 8.09 12.15
N SER A 634 -35.28 8.61 11.20
CA SER A 634 -36.38 9.55 11.46
C SER A 634 -37.59 8.85 12.11
N ASP A 635 -38.55 9.62 12.55
CA ASP A 635 -39.88 9.11 12.83
C ASP A 635 -40.49 8.43 11.59
N THR A 636 -41.55 7.69 11.79
CA THR A 636 -42.26 6.98 10.72
C THR A 636 -43.33 7.89 10.10
N TYR A 637 -43.30 7.98 8.78
CA TYR A 637 -44.22 8.80 8.00
C TYR A 637 -45.10 7.92 7.08
N THR A 638 -46.31 8.34 6.84
CA THR A 638 -47.23 7.66 5.91
C THR A 638 -46.97 8.12 4.47
N VAL A 639 -46.88 7.16 3.55
CA VAL A 639 -46.78 7.47 2.11
C VAL A 639 -48.06 8.14 1.63
N PRO A 640 -47.98 9.28 0.93
CA PRO A 640 -49.17 9.93 0.35
C PRO A 640 -49.88 9.03 -0.67
N ALA A 641 -51.17 9.25 -0.88
CA ALA A 641 -51.95 8.49 -1.86
C ALA A 641 -51.41 8.60 -3.32
N SER A 642 -50.66 9.66 -3.61
CA SER A 642 -49.98 9.86 -4.91
C SER A 642 -48.74 9.00 -5.06
N ASN A 643 -48.27 8.33 -4.03
CA ASN A 643 -46.97 7.67 -3.92
C ASN A 643 -45.76 8.58 -4.22
N ARG A 644 -45.95 9.88 -4.34
CA ARG A 644 -44.90 10.85 -4.63
C ARG A 644 -44.55 11.64 -3.36
N VAL A 645 -43.26 11.74 -3.08
CA VAL A 645 -42.72 12.51 -1.96
C VAL A 645 -41.56 13.33 -2.46
N THR A 646 -41.54 14.61 -2.08
CA THR A 646 -40.42 15.51 -2.34
C THR A 646 -39.56 15.61 -1.07
N PHE A 647 -38.32 15.20 -1.17
CA PHE A 647 -37.32 15.31 -0.12
C PHE A 647 -36.43 16.51 -0.40
N ASP A 648 -36.31 17.38 0.58
CA ASP A 648 -35.39 18.50 0.55
C ASP A 648 -34.24 18.19 1.49
N VAL A 649 -33.02 17.98 0.92
CA VAL A 649 -31.83 17.53 1.64
C VAL A 649 -30.80 18.64 1.64
N ILE A 650 -30.51 19.16 2.81
CA ILE A 650 -29.52 20.23 3.01
C ILE A 650 -28.37 19.71 3.85
N ILE A 651 -27.16 19.84 3.33
CA ILE A 651 -25.92 19.57 4.06
C ILE A 651 -25.20 20.90 4.24
N ASN A 652 -25.16 21.39 5.45
CA ASN A 652 -24.50 22.64 5.82
C ASN A 652 -23.20 22.39 6.57
N GLY A 653 -22.15 23.12 6.26
CA GLY A 653 -20.91 23.07 7.00
C GLY A 653 -19.93 24.15 6.59
N ASN A 654 -19.12 24.59 7.55
CA ASN A 654 -17.98 25.46 7.26
C ASN A 654 -16.86 24.60 6.68
N GLN A 655 -16.15 25.09 5.68
CA GLN A 655 -15.00 24.40 5.06
C GLN A 655 -13.92 24.01 6.07
N ASN A 656 -13.84 24.71 7.18
CA ASN A 656 -12.87 24.48 8.26
C ASN A 656 -13.43 23.68 9.44
N SER A 657 -14.70 23.25 9.38
CA SER A 657 -15.33 22.48 10.46
C SER A 657 -15.43 21.00 10.08
N ALA A 658 -15.00 20.14 10.98
CA ALA A 658 -15.22 18.69 10.86
C ALA A 658 -16.68 18.29 11.10
N LEU A 659 -17.48 19.19 11.68
CA LEU A 659 -18.89 18.97 11.98
C LEU A 659 -19.76 19.68 10.95
N ARG A 660 -20.71 18.97 10.42
CA ARG A 660 -21.73 19.48 9.49
C ARG A 660 -23.12 19.10 9.98
N SER A 661 -24.09 19.92 9.62
CA SER A 661 -25.49 19.59 9.85
C SER A 661 -26.10 18.99 8.58
N VAL A 662 -26.80 17.89 8.75
CA VAL A 662 -27.67 17.29 7.74
C VAL A 662 -29.10 17.58 8.12
N LEU A 663 -29.85 18.17 7.22
CA LEU A 663 -31.25 18.45 7.38
C LEU A 663 -32.02 17.82 6.21
N VAL A 664 -32.99 16.98 6.53
CA VAL A 664 -33.91 16.44 5.54
C VAL A 664 -35.32 16.93 5.88
N SER A 665 -35.94 17.56 4.92
CA SER A 665 -37.33 18.03 5.06
C SER A 665 -38.23 17.35 4.03
N VAL A 666 -39.47 17.11 4.40
CA VAL A 666 -40.53 16.63 3.52
C VAL A 666 -41.67 17.61 3.62
N ASN A 667 -42.10 18.13 2.47
CA ASN A 667 -43.17 19.14 2.40
C ASN A 667 -42.94 20.32 3.36
N ASN A 668 -41.71 20.81 3.43
CA ASN A 668 -41.23 21.88 4.31
C ASN A 668 -41.26 21.54 5.80
N GLN A 669 -41.49 20.28 6.18
CA GLN A 669 -41.40 19.83 7.55
C GLN A 669 -40.09 19.05 7.74
N THR A 670 -39.23 19.44 8.69
CA THR A 670 -37.99 18.72 9.00
C THR A 670 -38.34 17.35 9.56
N VAL A 671 -37.82 16.31 8.88
CA VAL A 671 -38.02 14.90 9.24
C VAL A 671 -36.77 14.26 9.82
N LEU A 672 -35.60 14.81 9.51
CA LEU A 672 -34.31 14.40 10.07
C LEU A 672 -33.42 15.63 10.20
N ALA A 673 -32.84 15.81 11.38
CA ALA A 673 -31.83 16.83 11.62
C ALA A 673 -30.73 16.25 12.49
N THR A 674 -29.48 16.39 12.07
CA THR A 674 -28.32 15.93 12.82
C THR A 674 -27.11 16.77 12.53
N SER A 675 -26.21 16.86 13.53
CA SER A 675 -24.87 17.39 13.34
C SER A 675 -23.90 16.23 13.43
N TYR A 676 -23.18 15.96 12.36
CA TYR A 676 -22.26 14.82 12.27
C TYR A 676 -20.96 15.23 11.62
N ALA A 677 -19.89 14.45 11.91
CA ALA A 677 -18.63 14.55 11.17
C ALA A 677 -18.85 13.95 9.77
N ILE A 678 -19.33 14.76 8.85
CA ILE A 678 -19.52 14.33 7.48
C ILE A 678 -18.14 14.22 6.82
N SER A 679 -17.94 13.11 6.15
CA SER A 679 -16.74 12.92 5.37
C SER A 679 -16.62 13.99 4.30
N ALA A 680 -15.43 14.38 4.11
CA ALA A 680 -15.00 15.42 3.20
C ALA A 680 -15.16 15.09 1.71
N ASN A 681 -16.00 14.18 1.33
CA ASN A 681 -16.12 13.79 -0.05
C ASN A 681 -16.92 14.80 -0.84
N MET A 682 -16.30 15.30 -1.88
CA MET A 682 -16.89 16.27 -2.79
C MET A 682 -17.75 15.62 -3.89
N VAL A 683 -18.01 14.33 -3.72
CA VAL A 683 -18.66 13.53 -4.73
C VAL A 683 -19.99 13.07 -4.17
N SER A 684 -21.08 13.47 -4.77
CA SER A 684 -22.38 12.96 -4.37
C SER A 684 -23.19 12.50 -5.57
N THR A 685 -23.83 11.34 -5.41
CA THR A 685 -24.72 10.75 -6.38
C THR A 685 -26.14 10.72 -5.83
N ILE A 686 -27.12 10.85 -6.69
CA ILE A 686 -28.53 10.78 -6.32
C ILE A 686 -29.08 9.46 -6.82
N GLY A 687 -29.69 8.70 -5.91
CA GLY A 687 -30.37 7.44 -6.22
C GLY A 687 -29.49 6.26 -6.58
N ALA A 688 -28.16 6.41 -6.58
CA ALA A 688 -27.23 5.34 -6.90
C ALA A 688 -26.21 5.15 -5.80
N LEU A 689 -25.94 3.90 -5.46
CA LEU A 689 -24.86 3.51 -4.56
C LEU A 689 -23.60 3.22 -5.38
N PRO A 690 -22.40 3.40 -4.79
CA PRO A 690 -21.18 2.85 -5.36
C PRO A 690 -21.32 1.35 -5.64
N PRO A 691 -20.67 0.82 -6.67
CA PRO A 691 -20.61 -0.63 -6.92
C PRO A 691 -20.23 -1.38 -5.64
N ASN A 692 -20.80 -2.55 -5.43
CA ASN A 692 -20.59 -3.40 -4.23
C ASN A 692 -21.25 -2.96 -2.92
N LEU A 693 -21.88 -1.82 -2.85
CA LEU A 693 -22.88 -1.58 -1.81
C LEU A 693 -24.20 -2.27 -2.20
N TRP A 694 -25.04 -2.57 -1.21
CA TRP A 694 -26.31 -3.27 -1.46
C TRP A 694 -27.09 -2.64 -2.63
N ASN A 695 -27.51 -3.45 -3.58
CA ASN A 695 -28.12 -2.99 -4.83
C ASN A 695 -29.56 -3.50 -5.03
N ASP A 696 -30.27 -3.85 -3.94
CA ASP A 696 -31.52 -4.59 -4.02
C ASP A 696 -32.77 -3.76 -4.33
N SER A 697 -32.65 -2.41 -4.35
CA SER A 697 -33.82 -1.58 -4.63
C SER A 697 -33.44 -0.21 -5.18
N THR A 698 -33.87 0.07 -6.37
CA THR A 698 -33.82 1.41 -6.98
C THR A 698 -35.23 2.01 -7.02
N LEU A 699 -35.33 3.30 -6.81
CA LEU A 699 -36.58 4.03 -7.07
C LEU A 699 -36.84 4.01 -8.59
N THR A 700 -38.03 3.59 -8.99
CA THR A 700 -38.39 3.44 -10.39
C THR A 700 -38.46 4.77 -11.14
N THR A 701 -38.71 5.86 -10.44
CA THR A 701 -38.62 7.22 -10.95
C THR A 701 -38.17 8.16 -9.86
N MET A 702 -37.03 8.82 -10.09
CA MET A 702 -36.51 9.84 -9.23
C MET A 702 -36.04 11.02 -10.09
N VAL A 703 -36.55 12.18 -9.79
CA VAL A 703 -36.11 13.44 -10.40
C VAL A 703 -35.44 14.25 -9.30
N ALA A 704 -34.21 14.61 -9.49
CA ALA A 704 -33.47 15.38 -8.51
C ALA A 704 -32.97 16.69 -9.08
N ARG A 705 -32.98 17.69 -8.25
CA ARG A 705 -32.51 19.04 -8.54
C ARG A 705 -31.44 19.39 -7.54
N ARG A 706 -30.29 19.84 -8.02
CA ARG A 706 -29.18 20.19 -7.16
C ARG A 706 -28.90 21.69 -7.21
N TYR A 707 -28.59 22.27 -6.09
CA TYR A 707 -28.21 23.67 -5.96
C TYR A 707 -26.75 23.81 -5.54
N PRO A 708 -25.96 24.67 -6.21
CA PRO A 708 -24.56 24.88 -5.83
C PRO A 708 -24.50 25.77 -4.58
N ALA A 709 -24.22 25.23 -3.42
CA ALA A 709 -23.99 25.87 -2.13
C ALA A 709 -25.21 26.15 -1.22
N PRO A 710 -24.96 26.42 0.09
CA PRO A 710 -26.01 26.82 0.99
C PRO A 710 -26.62 28.11 0.48
N LEU A 711 -27.85 28.01 -0.03
CA LEU A 711 -28.62 29.15 -0.47
C LEU A 711 -29.03 29.91 0.78
N THR A 712 -28.65 31.15 0.86
CA THR A 712 -29.45 32.10 1.65
C THR A 712 -30.84 32.15 1.05
N SER A 713 -31.86 32.34 1.84
CA SER A 713 -33.27 32.28 1.46
C SER A 713 -33.67 33.16 0.25
N GLU A 714 -32.83 34.03 -0.24
CA GLU A 714 -33.03 34.92 -1.38
C GLU A 714 -32.56 34.34 -2.74
N GLN A 715 -31.86 33.20 -2.78
CA GLN A 715 -31.26 32.69 -4.04
C GLN A 715 -32.01 31.49 -4.66
N VAL A 716 -33.25 31.25 -4.24
CA VAL A 716 -34.04 30.09 -4.69
C VAL A 716 -34.57 30.23 -6.15
N THR A 717 -34.25 31.31 -6.86
CA THR A 717 -34.77 31.58 -8.19
C THR A 717 -33.87 31.20 -9.36
N THR A 718 -32.72 30.56 -9.12
CA THR A 718 -31.79 30.18 -10.20
C THR A 718 -32.09 28.80 -10.80
N PRO A 719 -31.79 28.59 -12.08
CA PRO A 719 -32.29 27.43 -12.83
C PRO A 719 -31.67 26.11 -12.31
N ILE A 720 -32.52 25.19 -12.27
CA ILE A 720 -32.50 23.85 -11.77
C ILE A 720 -31.73 22.95 -12.73
N CYS A 721 -30.71 22.24 -12.25
CA CYS A 721 -30.18 21.13 -13.00
C CYS A 721 -31.25 20.05 -13.17
N SER A 722 -31.66 19.79 -14.40
CA SER A 722 -32.45 18.61 -14.69
C SER A 722 -31.63 17.36 -14.31
N SER A 723 -32.26 16.40 -13.64
CA SER A 723 -31.65 15.17 -13.16
C SER A 723 -30.88 14.47 -14.27
N LEU A 724 -29.60 14.31 -14.07
CA LEU A 724 -28.80 13.37 -14.84
C LEU A 724 -28.93 12.00 -14.17
N VAL A 725 -29.92 11.23 -14.57
CA VAL A 725 -29.94 9.80 -14.28
C VAL A 725 -28.89 9.19 -15.18
N PRO A 726 -27.85 8.51 -14.63
CA PRO A 726 -26.89 7.82 -15.48
C PRO A 726 -27.64 6.80 -16.34
N PRO A 727 -27.30 6.66 -17.63
CA PRO A 727 -27.92 5.67 -18.48
C PRO A 727 -27.71 4.29 -17.82
N LYS A 728 -28.77 3.49 -17.73
CA LYS A 728 -28.66 2.10 -17.32
C LYS A 728 -27.76 1.39 -18.33
N GLY A 729 -26.51 1.04 -17.92
CA GLY A 729 -25.62 0.20 -18.69
C GLY A 729 -26.00 -1.26 -18.53
#